data_b02639ffc3d77afe9052eed8c2c9ee08
#
_entry.id   b02639ffc3d77afe9052eed8c2c9ee08
#
_cell.length_a   1.000
_cell.length_b   1.000
_cell.length_c   1.000
_cell.angle_alpha   90.00
_cell.angle_beta   90.00
_cell.angle_gamma   90.00
#
_symmetry.space_group_name_H-M   'P 1'
#
loop_
_entity.id
_entity.type
_entity.pdbx_description
1 polymer ?
#
loop_
_entity_poly.entity_id
_entity_poly.type
_entity_poly.pdbx_seq_one_letter_code
_entity_poly.pdbx_strand_id
1 'polypeptide(L)'
;MKSLRIIVLLLMAAGSVFAQQPGMSNIKGRIVTSDGQSAASVSIKLVGKPFGTTSNENGDYIINKVKPGNYIVRVSAVGLTTQEKIVEVTSGESLTVNFMLKEDRSTLDEVNIHTNATKYKIDKPSNSLRLNQPLSEISQNIQIVPSRTISDQQIISMSDGLIRNVSGAVRLEHWGDLYTNISMRGSQIQAFRNGFNVVSSYWGPLTEDMSFVDHIEFVKGPAGFMVSSGDPSGLYNVVTKKPTGQRKAEVSLTAGSFGLYRATLDLDGKLSNDGKLLYRVNVAGQNKKSFRDYESNNRYSIAPVVSYQIDDQTKVTAEYTLQHAEMTNVGSFYVFSTDGYATFPRNFTQTAPGLPLTKIDDRSLFLNITHNINDHWKLTGAVSYFNYQQNGSSMWPTLVSPDNTMIRNVGIWDAKSEMAMAQGFVNGTVHTGAVTHRILGGFDLSNKNYYADWGQSHDLDTEEAPFNNAAPNYGVPSNGFPVFDRSLNLEARATIAGGIMSSESASFYAQDELGFLDNKLRVTLAGRYTNIKQFYYGSTTGKKFTPRAGVSFTIDKQTAVYGLYDQSFIPQTAGRLVGGSTIKPITGNNLEFGIKKDWGRDHTWNTTLAVYRVLKNNEANVSPDSDPNNPESFLLGQKKTQGFEFDVRGEIIPGLTLVANYALTDSRVNKVGSGVPASVEINEGDIIPGYAKHVANAWVTYKLQNGVLKGTGVSGGFTFYGNRETDTWSESDVRLPAYYKMDGGLFWENSKMRVNFNVFNVLDRYLYSGSYYSYNSAFYTQAEAPRNYRLSLSYKF
;
A
#
# COMPACT_ATOMS: atom_id res chain seq x y z
N MET A 1 -88.93 44.74 5.33
CA MET A 1 -87.89 45.08 4.39
C MET A 1 -86.88 46.11 4.87
N LYS A 2 -87.00 46.73 6.06
CA LYS A 2 -85.98 47.68 6.62
C LYS A 2 -84.93 46.99 7.54
N SER A 3 -85.21 45.85 8.12
CA SER A 3 -84.29 45.05 8.95
C SER A 3 -83.27 44.24 8.18
N LEU A 4 -83.47 43.92 6.90
CA LEU A 4 -82.55 43.15 6.08
C LEU A 4 -81.40 44.00 5.49
N ARG A 5 -81.56 45.32 5.43
CA ARG A 5 -80.55 46.26 4.93
C ARG A 5 -79.49 46.60 6.01
N ILE A 6 -79.84 46.51 7.28
CA ILE A 6 -78.86 46.76 8.38
C ILE A 6 -77.98 45.60 8.61
N ILE A 7 -78.45 44.35 8.38
CA ILE A 7 -77.60 43.11 8.49
C ILE A 7 -76.60 43.04 7.38
N VAL A 8 -76.96 43.45 6.15
CA VAL A 8 -76.00 43.46 5.02
C VAL A 8 -74.93 44.56 5.17
N LEU A 9 -75.27 45.72 5.77
CA LEU A 9 -74.25 46.76 6.08
C LEU A 9 -73.33 46.39 7.25
N LEU A 10 -73.80 45.61 8.24
CA LEU A 10 -72.95 45.12 9.34
C LEU A 10 -72.07 43.96 8.87
N LEU A 11 -72.50 43.20 7.88
CA LEU A 11 -71.66 42.13 7.27
C LEU A 11 -70.60 42.70 6.31
N MET A 12 -70.79 43.87 5.73
CA MET A 12 -69.81 44.55 4.90
C MET A 12 -68.77 45.35 5.70
N ALA A 13 -69.05 45.70 6.97
CA ALA A 13 -68.07 46.35 7.84
C ALA A 13 -67.13 45.39 8.57
N ALA A 14 -67.37 44.06 8.59
CA ALA A 14 -66.55 43.06 9.15
C ALA A 14 -65.44 42.48 8.22
N GLY A 15 -65.33 42.99 7.01
CA GLY A 15 -64.51 42.47 5.91
C GLY A 15 -63.15 43.15 5.70
N SER A 16 -62.63 43.98 6.55
CA SER A 16 -61.39 44.71 6.30
C SER A 16 -60.42 44.66 7.49
N VAL A 17 -60.23 43.48 8.08
CA VAL A 17 -58.95 43.21 8.79
C VAL A 17 -57.99 42.73 7.73
N PHE A 18 -57.26 43.64 7.07
CA PHE A 18 -56.04 43.30 6.36
C PHE A 18 -55.07 42.76 7.39
N ALA A 19 -54.93 41.42 7.50
CA ALA A 19 -53.81 40.79 8.08
C ALA A 19 -52.58 41.25 7.28
N GLN A 20 -51.85 42.24 7.77
CA GLN A 20 -50.52 42.55 7.22
C GLN A 20 -49.72 41.26 7.22
N GLN A 21 -49.49 40.70 6.05
CA GLN A 21 -48.53 39.59 5.93
C GLN A 21 -47.21 40.13 6.50
N PRO A 22 -46.61 39.43 7.46
CA PRO A 22 -45.30 39.85 7.99
C PRO A 22 -44.32 39.96 6.82
N GLY A 23 -43.74 41.16 6.66
CA GLY A 23 -42.80 41.46 5.59
C GLY A 23 -41.64 40.47 5.66
N MET A 24 -41.28 39.89 4.53
CA MET A 24 -40.10 38.96 4.45
C MET A 24 -38.83 39.76 4.59
N SER A 25 -37.86 39.22 5.32
CA SER A 25 -36.56 39.81 5.67
C SER A 25 -35.41 39.06 4.99
N ASN A 26 -34.25 39.66 4.95
CA ASN A 26 -33.04 39.05 4.45
C ASN A 26 -32.00 38.94 5.57
N ILE A 27 -31.25 37.85 5.57
CA ILE A 27 -30.04 37.68 6.41
C ILE A 27 -28.84 37.80 5.48
N LYS A 28 -27.98 38.78 5.70
CA LYS A 28 -26.77 39.01 4.92
C LYS A 28 -25.54 39.13 5.84
N GLY A 29 -24.36 39.00 5.28
CA GLY A 29 -23.14 39.20 6.06
C GLY A 29 -21.90 38.84 5.25
N ARG A 30 -20.79 38.93 5.92
CA ARG A 30 -19.48 38.59 5.37
C ARG A 30 -18.79 37.53 6.23
N ILE A 31 -18.11 36.64 5.58
CA ILE A 31 -17.34 35.56 6.19
C ILE A 31 -15.87 35.79 5.86
N VAL A 32 -15.04 35.82 6.90
CA VAL A 32 -13.60 35.92 6.81
C VAL A 32 -12.93 34.77 7.57
N THR A 33 -11.74 34.42 7.17
CA THR A 33 -10.88 33.51 7.93
C THR A 33 -10.13 34.25 9.05
N SER A 34 -9.54 33.54 9.99
CA SER A 34 -8.85 34.14 11.14
C SER A 34 -7.62 34.99 10.77
N ASP A 35 -7.07 34.81 9.58
CA ASP A 35 -6.03 35.63 8.95
C ASP A 35 -6.57 36.86 8.20
N GLY A 36 -7.89 37.10 8.25
CA GLY A 36 -8.55 38.24 7.63
C GLY A 36 -8.87 38.10 6.14
N GLN A 37 -8.60 36.93 5.52
CA GLN A 37 -8.92 36.70 4.12
C GLN A 37 -10.42 36.44 3.92
N SER A 38 -10.94 36.78 2.75
CA SER A 38 -12.33 36.50 2.38
C SER A 38 -12.56 35.01 2.18
N ALA A 39 -13.57 34.43 2.85
CA ALA A 39 -13.89 33.01 2.76
C ALA A 39 -14.97 32.77 1.71
N ALA A 40 -14.56 32.38 0.50
CA ALA A 40 -15.44 32.03 -0.62
C ALA A 40 -15.98 30.59 -0.50
N SER A 41 -17.16 30.34 -1.14
CA SER A 41 -17.79 28.99 -1.22
C SER A 41 -18.12 28.35 0.13
N VAL A 42 -18.25 29.13 1.20
CA VAL A 42 -18.70 28.67 2.51
C VAL A 42 -20.20 28.41 2.46
N SER A 43 -20.67 27.30 3.03
CA SER A 43 -22.10 26.96 3.11
C SER A 43 -22.75 27.66 4.31
N ILE A 44 -23.82 28.41 4.08
CA ILE A 44 -24.62 29.07 5.10
C ILE A 44 -26.02 28.46 5.10
N LYS A 45 -26.52 27.98 6.26
CA LYS A 45 -27.84 27.33 6.38
C LYS A 45 -28.56 27.81 7.63
N LEU A 46 -29.90 27.90 7.54
CA LEU A 46 -30.76 28.02 8.72
C LEU A 46 -31.07 26.63 9.25
N VAL A 47 -30.61 26.31 10.46
CA VAL A 47 -30.75 24.97 11.05
C VAL A 47 -32.23 24.57 11.16
N GLY A 48 -32.56 23.38 10.63
CA GLY A 48 -33.93 22.85 10.61
C GLY A 48 -34.86 23.52 9.61
N LYS A 49 -34.38 24.37 8.68
CA LYS A 49 -35.15 25.01 7.61
C LYS A 49 -34.50 24.77 6.25
N PRO A 50 -35.30 24.76 5.16
CA PRO A 50 -34.76 24.51 3.80
C PRO A 50 -34.17 25.81 3.17
N PHE A 51 -33.61 26.69 3.98
CA PHE A 51 -33.02 27.96 3.54
C PHE A 51 -31.48 27.88 3.72
N GLY A 52 -30.77 28.22 2.65
CA GLY A 52 -29.32 28.32 2.66
C GLY A 52 -28.78 28.99 1.42
N THR A 53 -27.50 29.34 1.46
CA THR A 53 -26.76 30.00 0.39
C THR A 53 -25.26 29.63 0.53
N THR A 54 -24.45 30.12 -0.41
CA THR A 54 -22.99 30.06 -0.33
C THR A 54 -22.39 31.45 -0.41
N SER A 55 -21.26 31.70 0.22
CA SER A 55 -20.53 32.96 0.10
C SER A 55 -19.88 33.10 -1.28
N ASN A 56 -19.82 34.33 -1.80
CA ASN A 56 -19.14 34.66 -3.03
C ASN A 56 -17.60 34.79 -2.84
N GLU A 57 -16.87 35.20 -3.90
CA GLU A 57 -15.42 35.38 -3.88
C GLU A 57 -14.91 36.40 -2.85
N ASN A 58 -15.76 37.37 -2.48
CA ASN A 58 -15.49 38.40 -1.47
C ASN A 58 -15.88 37.96 -0.03
N GLY A 59 -16.40 36.72 0.11
CA GLY A 59 -16.90 36.22 1.39
C GLY A 59 -18.32 36.70 1.75
N ASP A 60 -18.97 37.46 0.89
CA ASP A 60 -20.32 38.01 1.15
C ASP A 60 -21.39 36.97 0.86
N TYR A 61 -22.47 36.99 1.64
CA TYR A 61 -23.62 36.10 1.47
C TYR A 61 -24.96 36.79 1.76
N ILE A 62 -26.03 36.26 1.20
CA ILE A 62 -27.40 36.68 1.48
C ILE A 62 -28.37 35.50 1.42
N ILE A 63 -29.23 35.39 2.44
CA ILE A 63 -30.38 34.48 2.48
C ILE A 63 -31.61 35.32 2.37
N ASN A 64 -32.36 35.19 1.28
CA ASN A 64 -33.53 35.99 0.99
C ASN A 64 -34.81 35.33 1.51
N LYS A 65 -35.85 36.14 1.69
CA LYS A 65 -37.24 35.74 1.99
C LYS A 65 -37.36 34.94 3.28
N VAL A 66 -36.64 35.31 4.32
CA VAL A 66 -36.73 34.71 5.67
C VAL A 66 -37.91 35.34 6.42
N LYS A 67 -38.79 34.53 6.99
CA LYS A 67 -39.91 34.99 7.84
C LYS A 67 -39.40 35.52 9.17
N PRO A 68 -40.09 36.48 9.82
CA PRO A 68 -39.72 36.87 11.19
C PRO A 68 -39.72 35.69 12.18
N GLY A 69 -38.76 35.68 13.09
CA GLY A 69 -38.61 34.60 14.05
C GLY A 69 -37.16 34.36 14.48
N ASN A 70 -36.95 33.43 15.41
CA ASN A 70 -35.65 33.05 15.91
C ASN A 70 -35.06 31.92 15.04
N TYR A 71 -33.82 32.08 14.61
CA TYR A 71 -33.07 31.14 13.77
C TYR A 71 -31.67 30.89 14.31
N ILE A 72 -31.14 29.73 14.01
CA ILE A 72 -29.72 29.44 14.15
C ILE A 72 -29.12 29.49 12.75
N VAL A 73 -28.23 30.45 12.52
CA VAL A 73 -27.44 30.54 11.29
C VAL A 73 -26.19 29.70 11.50
N ARG A 74 -26.05 28.59 10.76
CA ARG A 74 -24.87 27.73 10.75
C ARG A 74 -24.03 28.03 9.52
N VAL A 75 -22.74 28.19 9.73
CA VAL A 75 -21.74 28.44 8.68
C VAL A 75 -20.72 27.32 8.72
N SER A 76 -20.50 26.65 7.60
CA SER A 76 -19.55 25.51 7.50
C SER A 76 -18.85 25.50 6.14
N ALA A 77 -17.55 25.18 6.17
CA ALA A 77 -16.75 24.91 4.99
C ALA A 77 -15.69 23.85 5.32
N VAL A 78 -15.19 23.19 4.29
CA VAL A 78 -14.12 22.21 4.43
C VAL A 78 -12.86 22.88 4.96
N GLY A 79 -12.30 22.34 6.04
CA GLY A 79 -11.10 22.89 6.67
C GLY A 79 -11.30 24.11 7.56
N LEU A 80 -12.55 24.49 7.86
CA LEU A 80 -12.86 25.57 8.76
C LEU A 80 -13.81 25.11 9.87
N THR A 81 -13.58 25.58 11.09
CA THR A 81 -14.42 25.26 12.25
C THR A 81 -15.84 25.79 12.03
N THR A 82 -16.82 24.90 12.06
CA THR A 82 -18.25 25.26 11.95
C THR A 82 -18.66 26.20 13.08
N GLN A 83 -19.35 27.30 12.73
CA GLN A 83 -19.89 28.25 13.69
C GLN A 83 -21.40 28.38 13.57
N GLU A 84 -22.04 28.66 14.71
CA GLU A 84 -23.47 28.92 14.81
C GLU A 84 -23.72 30.23 15.56
N LYS A 85 -24.69 31.01 15.09
CA LYS A 85 -25.19 32.19 15.77
C LYS A 85 -26.69 32.14 15.85
N ILE A 86 -27.24 32.35 17.04
CA ILE A 86 -28.68 32.56 17.27
C ILE A 86 -28.98 33.97 16.88
N VAL A 87 -29.99 34.14 16.01
CA VAL A 87 -30.40 35.44 15.47
C VAL A 87 -31.94 35.58 15.51
N GLU A 88 -32.40 36.78 15.83
CA GLU A 88 -33.81 37.14 15.77
C GLU A 88 -34.03 38.01 14.49
N VAL A 89 -34.91 37.54 13.62
CA VAL A 89 -35.27 38.22 12.38
C VAL A 89 -36.56 38.98 12.60
N THR A 90 -36.51 40.32 12.48
CA THR A 90 -37.65 41.21 12.55
C THR A 90 -38.28 41.42 11.17
N SER A 91 -39.57 41.80 11.14
CA SER A 91 -40.32 41.94 9.91
C SER A 91 -39.85 43.17 9.06
N GLY A 92 -39.45 42.89 7.80
CA GLY A 92 -39.09 43.91 6.82
C GLY A 92 -37.68 44.47 6.90
N GLU A 93 -36.86 44.01 7.85
CA GLU A 93 -35.48 44.48 8.03
C GLU A 93 -34.45 43.48 7.50
N SER A 94 -33.31 43.99 7.00
CA SER A 94 -32.16 43.15 6.63
C SER A 94 -31.21 42.97 7.83
N LEU A 95 -31.06 41.74 8.34
CA LEU A 95 -30.16 41.43 9.44
C LEU A 95 -28.77 41.17 8.91
N THR A 96 -27.74 41.83 9.50
CA THR A 96 -26.33 41.57 9.14
C THR A 96 -25.68 40.66 10.19
N VAL A 97 -25.14 39.51 9.74
CA VAL A 97 -24.51 38.50 10.60
C VAL A 97 -23.17 38.12 9.99
N ASN A 98 -22.07 38.59 10.58
CA ASN A 98 -20.72 38.31 10.12
C ASN A 98 -20.12 37.12 10.89
N PHE A 99 -19.25 36.35 10.21
CA PHE A 99 -18.53 35.25 10.83
C PHE A 99 -17.03 35.36 10.56
N MET A 100 -16.22 34.96 11.57
CA MET A 100 -14.79 34.78 11.42
C MET A 100 -14.49 33.32 11.70
N LEU A 101 -14.18 32.55 10.65
CA LEU A 101 -13.95 31.12 10.74
C LEU A 101 -12.47 30.85 11.01
N LYS A 102 -12.19 29.98 11.96
CA LYS A 102 -10.83 29.48 12.22
C LYS A 102 -10.57 28.23 11.37
N GLU A 103 -9.33 28.04 10.94
CA GLU A 103 -8.93 26.78 10.34
C GLU A 103 -9.13 25.63 11.33
N ASP A 104 -9.79 24.58 10.88
CA ASP A 104 -9.96 23.36 11.67
C ASP A 104 -8.99 22.30 11.15
N ARG A 105 -7.83 22.22 11.80
CA ARG A 105 -6.77 21.28 11.42
C ARG A 105 -7.11 19.84 11.78
N SER A 106 -7.98 19.59 12.75
CA SER A 106 -8.44 18.26 13.13
C SER A 106 -9.42 17.68 12.09
N THR A 107 -10.28 18.52 11.53
CA THR A 107 -11.19 18.12 10.45
C THR A 107 -10.50 17.98 9.09
N LEU A 108 -9.32 18.58 8.85
CA LEU A 108 -8.56 18.41 7.61
C LEU A 108 -8.05 16.97 7.47
N ASP A 109 -7.60 16.34 8.55
CA ASP A 109 -7.19 14.92 8.52
C ASP A 109 -8.42 13.99 8.35
N GLU A 110 -9.55 14.32 8.96
CA GLU A 110 -10.79 13.53 8.92
C GLU A 110 -11.53 13.67 7.57
N VAL A 111 -11.57 14.88 7.01
CA VAL A 111 -12.13 15.14 5.67
C VAL A 111 -11.29 14.52 4.56
N ASN A 112 -9.96 14.45 4.71
CA ASN A 112 -9.10 13.75 3.77
C ASN A 112 -9.39 12.25 3.71
N ILE A 113 -9.67 11.59 4.84
CA ILE A 113 -10.02 10.17 4.88
C ILE A 113 -11.33 9.90 4.13
N HIS A 114 -12.34 10.77 4.26
CA HIS A 114 -13.64 10.62 3.60
C HIS A 114 -13.61 10.85 2.09
N THR A 115 -12.85 11.84 1.65
CA THR A 115 -12.69 12.14 0.22
C THR A 115 -11.81 11.12 -0.49
N ASN A 116 -10.85 10.50 0.20
CA ASN A 116 -9.93 9.54 -0.40
C ASN A 116 -10.59 8.21 -0.77
N ALA A 117 -11.59 7.75 -0.02
CA ALA A 117 -12.29 6.49 -0.29
C ALA A 117 -13.00 6.43 -1.66
N THR A 118 -13.31 7.58 -2.26
CA THR A 118 -13.97 7.67 -3.58
C THR A 118 -13.05 8.18 -4.69
N LYS A 119 -11.86 8.66 -4.33
CA LYS A 119 -10.90 9.25 -5.28
C LYS A 119 -9.96 8.20 -5.87
N TYR A 120 -9.58 8.42 -7.12
CA TYR A 120 -8.52 7.66 -7.80
C TYR A 120 -7.14 8.31 -7.65
N LYS A 121 -7.07 9.48 -7.05
CA LYS A 121 -5.85 10.24 -6.76
C LYS A 121 -5.85 10.67 -5.31
N ILE A 122 -4.74 10.47 -4.63
CA ILE A 122 -4.47 10.95 -3.27
C ILE A 122 -3.34 11.99 -3.36
N ASP A 123 -3.54 13.16 -2.76
CA ASP A 123 -2.65 14.30 -2.90
C ASP A 123 -1.55 14.37 -1.84
N LYS A 124 -1.74 13.69 -0.71
CA LYS A 124 -0.80 13.69 0.40
C LYS A 124 -0.51 12.25 0.85
N PRO A 125 0.72 11.95 1.26
CA PRO A 125 1.01 10.65 1.86
C PRO A 125 0.36 10.53 3.24
N SER A 126 0.29 9.32 3.77
CA SER A 126 -0.16 9.09 5.14
C SER A 126 0.84 9.65 6.15
N ASN A 127 0.37 9.90 7.39
CA ASN A 127 1.24 10.32 8.48
C ASN A 127 2.33 9.29 8.82
N SER A 128 2.16 8.03 8.40
CA SER A 128 3.15 6.97 8.62
C SER A 128 4.44 7.18 7.83
N LEU A 129 4.40 7.94 6.72
CA LEU A 129 5.61 8.38 6.01
C LEU A 129 6.25 9.63 6.65
N ARG A 130 5.65 10.20 7.71
CA ARG A 130 6.17 11.35 8.48
C ARG A 130 6.24 12.66 7.71
N LEU A 131 5.75 12.69 6.48
CA LEU A 131 5.71 13.85 5.58
C LEU A 131 4.30 14.45 5.58
N ASN A 132 4.21 15.77 5.79
CA ASN A 132 2.93 16.48 5.87
C ASN A 132 2.62 17.30 4.61
N GLN A 133 3.55 17.35 3.63
CA GLN A 133 3.41 18.13 2.41
C GLN A 133 2.59 17.37 1.34
N PRO A 134 1.99 18.11 0.38
CA PRO A 134 1.44 17.50 -0.83
C PRO A 134 2.52 16.74 -1.63
N LEU A 135 2.12 15.66 -2.31
CA LEU A 135 3.03 14.86 -3.14
C LEU A 135 3.72 15.69 -4.23
N SER A 136 3.07 16.74 -4.73
CA SER A 136 3.64 17.69 -5.72
C SER A 136 4.84 18.47 -5.17
N GLU A 137 4.92 18.68 -3.85
CA GLU A 137 6.01 19.41 -3.21
C GLU A 137 7.19 18.53 -2.80
N ILE A 138 6.95 17.23 -2.61
CA ILE A 138 7.98 16.28 -2.14
C ILE A 138 8.98 15.99 -3.27
N SER A 139 10.28 16.14 -2.98
CA SER A 139 11.37 15.86 -3.93
C SER A 139 11.65 14.36 -4.10
N GLN A 140 10.61 13.52 -4.27
CA GLN A 140 10.73 12.07 -4.47
C GLN A 140 9.52 11.53 -5.23
N ASN A 141 9.71 10.47 -6.03
CA ASN A 141 8.61 9.76 -6.65
C ASN A 141 7.92 8.85 -5.63
N ILE A 142 6.70 9.24 -5.23
CA ILE A 142 5.83 8.46 -4.34
C ILE A 142 4.53 8.21 -5.09
N GLN A 143 4.12 6.95 -5.18
CA GLN A 143 2.88 6.54 -5.82
C GLN A 143 1.94 5.92 -4.81
N ILE A 144 0.67 6.30 -4.84
CA ILE A 144 -0.34 5.79 -3.92
C ILE A 144 -1.41 5.06 -4.71
N VAL A 145 -1.69 3.81 -4.32
CA VAL A 145 -2.79 3.00 -4.86
C VAL A 145 -3.98 3.11 -3.91
N PRO A 146 -5.02 3.91 -4.26
CA PRO A 146 -6.15 4.15 -3.36
C PRO A 146 -7.11 2.97 -3.27
N SER A 147 -7.89 2.89 -2.20
CA SER A 147 -8.95 1.87 -2.01
C SER A 147 -9.96 1.83 -3.16
N ARG A 148 -10.24 2.95 -3.81
CA ARG A 148 -11.11 2.99 -4.99
C ARG A 148 -10.54 2.16 -6.14
N THR A 149 -9.27 2.31 -6.47
CA THR A 149 -8.58 1.50 -7.49
C THR A 149 -8.55 0.01 -7.11
N ILE A 150 -8.25 -0.29 -5.84
CA ILE A 150 -8.27 -1.66 -5.29
C ILE A 150 -9.64 -2.30 -5.50
N SER A 151 -10.71 -1.58 -5.17
CA SER A 151 -12.09 -2.06 -5.31
C SER A 151 -12.51 -2.22 -6.77
N ASP A 152 -12.18 -1.29 -7.67
CA ASP A 152 -12.55 -1.34 -9.08
C ASP A 152 -11.90 -2.52 -9.81
N GLN A 153 -10.65 -2.80 -9.48
CA GLN A 153 -9.90 -3.92 -10.02
C GLN A 153 -10.15 -5.24 -9.28
N GLN A 154 -10.99 -5.23 -8.23
CA GLN A 154 -11.27 -6.38 -7.35
C GLN A 154 -10.00 -7.04 -6.81
N ILE A 155 -9.02 -6.24 -6.41
CA ILE A 155 -7.78 -6.72 -5.79
C ILE A 155 -8.12 -7.19 -4.36
N ILE A 156 -7.85 -8.44 -4.04
CA ILE A 156 -8.16 -9.07 -2.74
C ILE A 156 -6.93 -9.34 -1.88
N SER A 157 -5.74 -9.36 -2.49
CA SER A 157 -4.45 -9.49 -1.81
C SER A 157 -3.37 -8.69 -2.54
N MET A 158 -2.22 -8.51 -1.91
CA MET A 158 -1.04 -7.86 -2.53
C MET A 158 -0.58 -8.56 -3.81
N SER A 159 -0.81 -9.87 -3.92
CA SER A 159 -0.43 -10.68 -5.07
C SER A 159 -1.41 -10.61 -6.23
N ASP A 160 -2.57 -9.98 -6.07
CA ASP A 160 -3.70 -10.02 -6.99
C ASP A 160 -3.70 -8.83 -8.00
N GLY A 161 -2.59 -8.58 -8.66
CA GLY A 161 -2.48 -7.57 -9.70
C GLY A 161 -2.31 -6.13 -9.22
N LEU A 162 -2.00 -5.90 -7.94
CA LEU A 162 -1.77 -4.58 -7.38
C LEU A 162 -0.69 -3.80 -8.13
N ILE A 163 0.40 -4.46 -8.50
CA ILE A 163 1.59 -3.86 -9.11
C ILE A 163 1.32 -3.17 -10.45
N ARG A 164 0.24 -3.53 -11.18
CA ARG A 164 -0.14 -2.84 -12.42
C ARG A 164 -0.39 -1.34 -12.22
N ASN A 165 -0.61 -0.92 -10.99
CA ASN A 165 -0.88 0.48 -10.63
C ASN A 165 0.40 1.27 -10.32
N VAL A 166 1.59 0.66 -10.49
CA VAL A 166 2.88 1.25 -10.08
C VAL A 166 3.90 1.08 -11.20
N SER A 167 4.48 2.18 -11.68
CA SER A 167 5.48 2.12 -12.75
C SER A 167 6.73 1.35 -12.30
N GLY A 168 7.20 0.45 -13.16
CA GLY A 168 8.42 -0.33 -12.95
C GLY A 168 8.33 -1.40 -11.86
N ALA A 169 7.16 -1.61 -11.25
CA ALA A 169 6.97 -2.69 -10.29
C ALA A 169 6.72 -4.02 -11.02
N VAL A 170 7.45 -5.05 -10.62
CA VAL A 170 7.31 -6.42 -11.11
C VAL A 170 7.20 -7.34 -9.90
N ARG A 171 6.26 -8.27 -9.94
CA ARG A 171 6.20 -9.35 -8.97
C ARG A 171 6.96 -10.54 -9.53
N LEU A 172 7.93 -11.03 -8.78
CA LEU A 172 8.74 -12.16 -9.15
C LEU A 172 8.14 -13.46 -8.56
N GLU A 173 8.74 -13.94 -7.52
CA GLU A 173 8.32 -15.10 -6.77
C GLU A 173 7.22 -14.74 -5.77
N HIS A 174 6.20 -15.57 -5.57
CA HIS A 174 5.07 -15.23 -4.71
C HIS A 174 4.57 -16.37 -3.81
N TRP A 175 5.16 -17.53 -3.86
CA TRP A 175 4.85 -18.67 -2.99
C TRP A 175 3.36 -18.78 -2.62
N GLY A 176 2.49 -18.67 -3.67
CA GLY A 176 1.05 -18.83 -3.56
C GLY A 176 0.32 -17.87 -2.63
N ASP A 177 0.67 -16.62 -2.58
CA ASP A 177 0.17 -15.61 -1.64
C ASP A 177 0.70 -15.74 -0.20
N LEU A 178 1.74 -16.53 0.05
CA LEU A 178 2.34 -16.56 1.38
C LEU A 178 2.92 -15.19 1.74
N TYR A 179 3.74 -14.63 0.86
CA TYR A 179 4.28 -13.29 0.98
C TYR A 179 4.40 -12.62 -0.40
N THR A 180 4.64 -11.33 -0.41
CA THR A 180 4.73 -10.54 -1.64
C THR A 180 6.17 -10.19 -1.94
N ASN A 181 6.70 -10.69 -3.06
CA ASN A 181 8.01 -10.33 -3.57
C ASN A 181 7.84 -9.35 -4.73
N ILE A 182 8.01 -8.06 -4.45
CA ILE A 182 7.94 -6.99 -5.43
C ILE A 182 9.34 -6.44 -5.68
N SER A 183 9.75 -6.38 -6.95
CA SER A 183 10.96 -5.72 -7.41
C SER A 183 10.62 -4.38 -8.06
N MET A 184 11.40 -3.36 -7.76
CA MET A 184 11.41 -2.06 -8.44
C MET A 184 12.85 -1.63 -8.64
N ARG A 185 13.15 -0.94 -9.74
CA ARG A 185 14.48 -0.40 -10.01
C ARG A 185 15.61 -1.44 -9.79
N GLY A 186 15.36 -2.69 -10.22
CA GLY A 186 16.35 -3.77 -10.26
C GLY A 186 16.62 -4.47 -8.92
N SER A 187 15.81 -4.28 -7.88
CA SER A 187 15.93 -5.00 -6.60
C SER A 187 14.58 -5.20 -5.93
N GLN A 188 14.52 -6.22 -5.06
CA GLN A 188 13.37 -6.44 -4.18
C GLN A 188 13.23 -5.27 -3.19
N ILE A 189 12.03 -4.72 -3.09
CA ILE A 189 11.69 -3.65 -2.15
C ILE A 189 11.20 -4.20 -0.82
N GLN A 190 11.25 -3.37 0.22
CA GLN A 190 10.86 -3.78 1.56
C GLN A 190 9.38 -3.50 1.86
N ALA A 191 8.79 -4.36 2.71
CA ALA A 191 7.42 -4.27 3.17
C ALA A 191 7.31 -3.44 4.45
N PHE A 192 6.40 -2.47 4.46
CA PHE A 192 6.02 -1.70 5.64
C PHE A 192 4.52 -1.76 5.86
N ARG A 193 4.09 -1.66 7.12
CA ARG A 193 2.70 -1.49 7.52
C ARG A 193 2.61 -0.37 8.54
N ASN A 194 1.82 0.68 8.24
CA ASN A 194 1.69 1.87 9.07
C ASN A 194 3.04 2.50 9.49
N GLY A 195 4.03 2.51 8.59
CA GLY A 195 5.36 3.09 8.82
C GLY A 195 6.35 2.21 9.58
N PHE A 196 6.01 0.96 9.90
CA PHE A 196 6.90 -0.02 10.50
C PHE A 196 7.36 -1.05 9.48
N ASN A 197 8.65 -1.35 9.45
CA ASN A 197 9.21 -2.41 8.60
C ASN A 197 8.79 -3.78 9.15
N VAL A 198 7.96 -4.50 8.40
CA VAL A 198 7.38 -5.79 8.81
C VAL A 198 8.14 -7.00 8.28
N VAL A 199 9.28 -6.81 7.64
CA VAL A 199 10.15 -7.91 7.21
C VAL A 199 10.91 -8.44 8.42
N SER A 200 10.66 -9.70 8.77
CA SER A 200 11.31 -10.40 9.89
C SER A 200 12.41 -11.37 9.42
N SER A 201 12.28 -11.86 8.19
CA SER A 201 13.19 -12.77 7.51
C SER A 201 13.25 -12.41 6.03
N TYR A 202 13.84 -13.25 5.19
CA TYR A 202 13.84 -13.05 3.74
C TYR A 202 12.43 -13.03 3.12
N TRP A 203 11.48 -13.74 3.75
CA TRP A 203 10.19 -14.03 3.16
C TRP A 203 9.12 -12.98 3.50
N GLY A 204 9.38 -12.10 4.47
CA GLY A 204 8.43 -11.04 4.84
C GLY A 204 7.21 -11.54 5.62
N PRO A 205 6.18 -10.70 5.82
CA PRO A 205 4.94 -11.04 6.49
C PRO A 205 3.99 -11.82 5.58
N LEU A 206 2.94 -12.42 6.16
CA LEU A 206 1.80 -12.92 5.38
C LEU A 206 1.22 -11.77 4.52
N THR A 207 0.93 -12.06 3.26
CA THR A 207 0.32 -11.10 2.34
C THR A 207 -0.97 -10.53 2.92
N GLU A 208 -1.09 -9.20 2.97
CA GLU A 208 -2.23 -8.50 3.55
C GLU A 208 -3.53 -8.77 2.78
N ASP A 209 -4.61 -8.97 3.52
CA ASP A 209 -5.97 -8.97 3.00
C ASP A 209 -6.44 -7.52 2.76
N MET A 210 -6.96 -7.23 1.56
CA MET A 210 -7.36 -5.86 1.19
C MET A 210 -8.60 -5.36 1.94
N SER A 211 -9.30 -6.17 2.73
CA SER A 211 -10.48 -5.74 3.50
C SER A 211 -10.16 -4.66 4.53
N PHE A 212 -8.98 -4.71 5.16
CA PHE A 212 -8.58 -3.74 6.17
C PHE A 212 -7.58 -2.68 5.65
N VAL A 213 -7.24 -2.71 4.37
CA VAL A 213 -6.32 -1.75 3.74
C VAL A 213 -7.07 -0.52 3.23
N ASP A 214 -6.60 0.67 3.58
CA ASP A 214 -7.09 1.95 3.06
C ASP A 214 -6.43 2.29 1.73
N HIS A 215 -5.11 2.30 1.69
CA HIS A 215 -4.32 2.52 0.48
C HIS A 215 -2.92 1.95 0.67
N ILE A 216 -2.15 1.90 -0.44
CA ILE A 216 -0.78 1.43 -0.40
C ILE A 216 0.11 2.48 -1.04
N GLU A 217 1.18 2.85 -0.34
CA GLU A 217 2.15 3.85 -0.76
C GLU A 217 3.42 3.16 -1.24
N PHE A 218 3.88 3.50 -2.43
CA PHE A 218 5.14 3.03 -2.99
C PHE A 218 6.12 4.20 -3.02
N VAL A 219 7.18 4.11 -2.22
CA VAL A 219 8.26 5.10 -2.18
C VAL A 219 9.41 4.57 -3.01
N LYS A 220 9.78 5.28 -4.08
CA LYS A 220 10.79 4.84 -5.03
C LYS A 220 12.16 5.43 -4.70
N GLY A 221 13.18 4.60 -4.84
CA GLY A 221 14.53 4.95 -4.42
C GLY A 221 14.76 4.80 -2.91
N PRO A 222 15.95 5.13 -2.40
CA PRO A 222 16.29 5.02 -1.00
C PRO A 222 15.27 5.76 -0.14
N ALA A 223 14.63 5.08 0.76
CA ALA A 223 13.71 5.64 1.73
C ALA A 223 14.23 5.45 3.18
N GLY A 224 15.46 5.01 3.31
CA GLY A 224 16.09 4.70 4.59
C GLY A 224 16.12 5.88 5.55
N PHE A 225 16.17 7.09 5.03
CA PHE A 225 16.06 8.30 5.83
C PHE A 225 14.70 8.39 6.54
N MET A 226 13.58 8.13 5.84
CA MET A 226 12.24 8.32 6.40
C MET A 226 11.82 7.23 7.36
N VAL A 227 12.14 5.97 7.05
CA VAL A 227 11.49 4.84 7.70
C VAL A 227 12.41 3.77 8.28
N SER A 228 13.65 3.61 7.90
CA SER A 228 14.62 2.66 8.48
C SER A 228 15.79 2.39 7.52
N SER A 229 16.65 1.41 7.83
CA SER A 229 17.53 0.77 6.85
C SER A 229 16.69 0.04 5.81
N GLY A 230 17.06 0.12 4.54
CA GLY A 230 16.29 -0.49 3.47
C GLY A 230 17.03 -0.55 2.14
N ASP A 231 16.46 -1.31 1.19
CA ASP A 231 17.01 -1.42 -0.16
C ASP A 231 16.96 -0.06 -0.88
N PRO A 232 18.02 0.30 -1.61
CA PRO A 232 18.07 1.56 -2.35
C PRO A 232 17.04 1.66 -3.48
N SER A 233 16.33 0.60 -3.82
CA SER A 233 15.30 0.59 -4.86
C SER A 233 13.93 1.07 -4.36
N GLY A 234 13.66 0.98 -3.05
CA GLY A 234 12.46 1.53 -2.44
C GLY A 234 11.75 0.62 -1.43
N LEU A 235 10.52 1.00 -1.13
CA LEU A 235 9.63 0.25 -0.24
C LEU A 235 8.17 0.41 -0.67
N TYR A 236 7.31 -0.47 -0.15
CA TYR A 236 5.87 -0.21 -0.09
C TYR A 236 5.41 -0.12 1.37
N ASN A 237 4.38 0.69 1.62
CA ASN A 237 3.78 0.89 2.94
C ASN A 237 2.28 0.66 2.87
N VAL A 238 1.79 -0.39 3.53
CA VAL A 238 0.37 -0.68 3.65
C VAL A 238 -0.22 0.19 4.76
N VAL A 239 -1.16 1.04 4.40
CA VAL A 239 -1.89 1.89 5.34
C VAL A 239 -3.24 1.25 5.64
N THR A 240 -3.49 0.96 6.90
CA THR A 240 -4.74 0.32 7.35
C THR A 240 -5.84 1.33 7.55
N LYS A 241 -7.10 0.89 7.38
CA LYS A 241 -8.30 1.71 7.59
C LYS A 241 -8.41 2.17 9.03
N LYS A 242 -8.71 3.46 9.23
CA LYS A 242 -8.92 4.09 10.54
C LYS A 242 -10.40 4.45 10.75
N PRO A 243 -10.87 4.57 12.02
CA PRO A 243 -12.19 5.08 12.32
C PRO A 243 -12.37 6.50 11.79
N THR A 244 -13.52 6.77 11.19
CA THR A 244 -13.87 8.09 10.67
C THR A 244 -14.97 8.75 11.48
N GLY A 245 -15.63 8.01 12.38
CA GLY A 245 -16.76 8.48 13.15
C GLY A 245 -18.06 8.64 12.38
N GLN A 246 -18.05 8.41 11.06
CA GLN A 246 -19.28 8.34 10.28
C GLN A 246 -19.90 6.96 10.41
N ARG A 247 -21.21 6.93 10.63
CA ARG A 247 -21.92 5.66 10.66
C ARG A 247 -21.88 5.02 9.28
N LYS A 248 -21.13 3.93 9.16
CA LYS A 248 -20.98 3.14 7.94
C LYS A 248 -21.07 1.66 8.28
N ALA A 249 -21.88 0.94 7.52
CA ALA A 249 -21.83 -0.52 7.48
C ALA A 249 -21.84 -0.96 6.01
N GLU A 250 -20.83 -1.70 5.60
CA GLU A 250 -20.72 -2.23 4.24
C GLU A 250 -20.45 -3.73 4.29
N VAL A 251 -21.27 -4.50 3.58
CA VAL A 251 -21.08 -5.93 3.37
C VAL A 251 -20.79 -6.18 1.91
N SER A 252 -19.79 -7.00 1.60
CA SER A 252 -19.50 -7.41 0.24
C SER A 252 -19.41 -8.93 0.15
N LEU A 253 -20.05 -9.49 -0.89
CA LEU A 253 -19.99 -10.90 -1.23
C LEU A 253 -19.34 -11.03 -2.60
N THR A 254 -18.39 -11.95 -2.74
CA THR A 254 -17.68 -12.20 -3.98
C THR A 254 -17.68 -13.70 -4.28
N ALA A 255 -18.04 -14.06 -5.50
CA ALA A 255 -17.89 -15.38 -6.05
C ALA A 255 -17.04 -15.35 -7.31
N GLY A 256 -16.27 -16.40 -7.57
CA GLY A 256 -15.40 -16.43 -8.73
C GLY A 256 -14.94 -17.82 -9.13
N SER A 257 -14.14 -17.87 -10.18
CA SER A 257 -13.50 -19.08 -10.67
C SER A 257 -12.67 -19.74 -9.57
N PHE A 258 -12.44 -21.04 -9.73
CA PHE A 258 -11.64 -21.87 -8.80
C PHE A 258 -12.23 -21.94 -7.39
N GLY A 259 -13.56 -21.97 -7.29
CA GLY A 259 -14.26 -22.09 -6.01
C GLY A 259 -14.01 -20.91 -5.07
N LEU A 260 -13.77 -19.71 -5.60
CA LEU A 260 -13.64 -18.50 -4.79
C LEU A 260 -15.01 -18.11 -4.25
N TYR A 261 -15.14 -18.13 -2.93
CA TYR A 261 -16.23 -17.53 -2.17
C TYR A 261 -15.63 -16.65 -1.08
N ARG A 262 -16.01 -15.38 -1.06
CA ARG A 262 -15.48 -14.41 -0.13
C ARG A 262 -16.59 -13.51 0.41
N ALA A 263 -16.54 -13.24 1.71
CA ALA A 263 -17.39 -12.25 2.38
C ALA A 263 -16.54 -11.26 3.12
N THR A 264 -16.91 -9.98 3.09
CA THR A 264 -16.25 -8.91 3.87
C THR A 264 -17.28 -8.03 4.55
N LEU A 265 -16.90 -7.51 5.73
CA LEU A 265 -17.67 -6.56 6.53
C LEU A 265 -16.78 -5.40 6.92
N ASP A 266 -17.25 -4.15 6.73
CA ASP A 266 -16.59 -2.90 7.16
C ASP A 266 -17.60 -2.08 7.96
N LEU A 267 -17.40 -2.01 9.28
CA LEU A 267 -18.21 -1.23 10.22
C LEU A 267 -17.39 -0.04 10.73
N ASP A 268 -17.99 1.15 10.70
CA ASP A 268 -17.37 2.39 11.20
C ASP A 268 -18.40 3.22 11.96
N GLY A 269 -17.99 3.91 13.02
CA GLY A 269 -18.91 4.73 13.79
C GLY A 269 -18.34 5.28 15.08
N LYS A 270 -19.26 5.86 15.89
CA LYS A 270 -18.98 6.40 17.22
C LYS A 270 -19.40 5.41 18.28
N LEU A 271 -18.57 5.22 19.32
CA LEU A 271 -18.90 4.46 20.52
C LEU A 271 -19.40 5.38 21.66
N SER A 272 -19.03 6.67 21.62
CA SER A 272 -19.49 7.66 22.60
C SER A 272 -20.40 8.71 21.95
N ASN A 273 -21.34 9.26 22.74
CA ASN A 273 -22.29 10.26 22.26
C ASN A 273 -21.60 11.58 21.89
N ASP A 274 -20.52 11.94 22.56
CA ASP A 274 -19.71 13.14 22.29
C ASP A 274 -18.81 12.97 21.04
N GLY A 275 -18.74 11.76 20.48
CA GLY A 275 -17.92 11.46 19.32
C GLY A 275 -16.41 11.38 19.58
N LYS A 276 -15.98 11.40 20.85
CA LYS A 276 -14.56 11.28 21.22
C LYS A 276 -14.03 9.86 21.05
N LEU A 277 -14.88 8.84 21.26
CA LEU A 277 -14.52 7.43 21.10
C LEU A 277 -15.11 6.89 19.79
N LEU A 278 -14.24 6.51 18.85
CA LEU A 278 -14.57 6.00 17.54
C LEU A 278 -14.12 4.56 17.39
N TYR A 279 -14.83 3.80 16.56
CA TYR A 279 -14.44 2.43 16.20
C TYR A 279 -14.50 2.19 14.72
N ARG A 280 -13.69 1.23 14.24
CA ARG A 280 -13.85 0.59 12.95
C ARG A 280 -13.50 -0.89 13.07
N VAL A 281 -14.30 -1.75 12.45
CA VAL A 281 -14.04 -3.18 12.42
C VAL A 281 -14.13 -3.67 10.99
N ASN A 282 -13.07 -4.31 10.52
CA ASN A 282 -13.04 -4.99 9.23
C ASN A 282 -12.93 -6.50 9.48
N VAL A 283 -13.77 -7.26 8.78
CA VAL A 283 -13.76 -8.73 8.82
C VAL A 283 -13.77 -9.24 7.39
N ALA A 284 -13.00 -10.27 7.12
CA ALA A 284 -13.06 -11.00 5.85
C ALA A 284 -12.96 -12.51 6.09
N GLY A 285 -13.65 -13.27 5.26
CA GLY A 285 -13.49 -14.72 5.17
C GLY A 285 -13.48 -15.14 3.71
N GLN A 286 -12.61 -16.08 3.37
CA GLN A 286 -12.42 -16.56 2.02
C GLN A 286 -12.19 -18.07 2.00
N ASN A 287 -12.88 -18.73 1.07
CA ASN A 287 -12.56 -20.08 0.62
C ASN A 287 -12.15 -19.99 -0.86
N LYS A 288 -11.01 -20.56 -1.22
CA LYS A 288 -10.46 -20.49 -2.58
C LYS A 288 -9.63 -21.75 -2.87
N LYS A 289 -9.90 -22.37 -4.00
CA LYS A 289 -9.03 -23.37 -4.62
C LYS A 289 -8.06 -22.66 -5.58
N SER A 290 -7.10 -23.41 -6.11
CA SER A 290 -6.24 -22.95 -7.18
C SER A 290 -6.80 -23.37 -8.56
N PHE A 291 -6.27 -22.77 -9.63
CA PHE A 291 -6.44 -23.31 -10.99
C PHE A 291 -5.59 -24.57 -11.20
N ARG A 292 -4.61 -24.81 -10.33
CA ARG A 292 -3.85 -26.06 -10.28
C ARG A 292 -4.61 -27.09 -9.45
N ASP A 293 -4.46 -28.33 -9.83
CA ASP A 293 -5.14 -29.43 -9.17
C ASP A 293 -4.63 -29.58 -7.73
N TYR A 294 -5.53 -29.96 -6.81
CA TYR A 294 -5.24 -30.26 -5.39
C TYR A 294 -4.74 -29.09 -4.52
N GLU A 295 -4.66 -27.87 -5.04
CA GLU A 295 -4.21 -26.71 -4.29
C GLU A 295 -5.36 -25.85 -3.76
N SER A 296 -5.13 -25.23 -2.59
CA SER A 296 -6.10 -24.34 -1.94
C SER A 296 -5.41 -23.28 -1.11
N ASN A 297 -6.16 -22.19 -0.82
CA ASN A 297 -5.72 -21.09 0.05
C ASN A 297 -6.95 -20.43 0.69
N ASN A 298 -7.31 -20.91 1.89
CA ASN A 298 -8.43 -20.42 2.68
C ASN A 298 -7.91 -19.41 3.70
N ARG A 299 -8.63 -18.30 3.89
CA ARG A 299 -8.19 -17.22 4.78
C ARG A 299 -9.36 -16.60 5.52
N TYR A 300 -9.07 -16.08 6.71
CA TYR A 300 -9.92 -15.07 7.35
C TYR A 300 -9.07 -14.00 8.01
N SER A 301 -9.65 -12.80 8.17
CA SER A 301 -9.04 -11.68 8.86
C SER A 301 -10.04 -10.92 9.73
N ILE A 302 -9.57 -10.40 10.85
CA ILE A 302 -10.33 -9.55 11.77
C ILE A 302 -9.42 -8.39 12.17
N ALA A 303 -9.87 -7.16 11.92
CA ALA A 303 -9.09 -5.96 12.17
C ALA A 303 -9.92 -4.85 12.86
N PRO A 304 -10.10 -4.91 14.19
CA PRO A 304 -10.68 -3.83 14.97
C PRO A 304 -9.70 -2.69 15.20
N VAL A 305 -10.21 -1.47 15.11
CA VAL A 305 -9.50 -0.22 15.40
C VAL A 305 -10.36 0.66 16.30
N VAL A 306 -9.75 1.23 17.32
CA VAL A 306 -10.39 2.19 18.24
C VAL A 306 -9.55 3.45 18.28
N SER A 307 -10.21 4.62 18.16
CA SER A 307 -9.57 5.92 18.32
C SER A 307 -10.27 6.69 19.41
N TYR A 308 -9.51 7.30 20.30
CA TYR A 308 -10.01 8.11 21.40
C TYR A 308 -9.36 9.50 21.38
N GLN A 309 -10.20 10.54 21.28
CA GLN A 309 -9.80 11.93 21.45
C GLN A 309 -9.83 12.26 22.93
N ILE A 310 -8.68 12.27 23.59
CA ILE A 310 -8.54 12.54 25.04
C ILE A 310 -8.97 13.98 25.33
N ASP A 311 -8.40 14.91 24.57
CA ASP A 311 -8.67 16.35 24.60
C ASP A 311 -8.53 16.92 23.18
N ASP A 312 -8.66 18.24 22.98
CA ASP A 312 -8.59 18.87 21.67
C ASP A 312 -7.21 18.74 20.98
N GLN A 313 -6.17 18.38 21.73
CA GLN A 313 -4.80 18.27 21.26
C GLN A 313 -4.31 16.84 21.12
N THR A 314 -4.91 15.90 21.89
CA THR A 314 -4.36 14.55 22.07
C THR A 314 -5.30 13.47 21.56
N LYS A 315 -4.85 12.68 20.60
CA LYS A 315 -5.58 11.51 20.06
C LYS A 315 -4.74 10.25 20.21
N VAL A 316 -5.39 9.17 20.65
CA VAL A 316 -4.81 7.83 20.75
C VAL A 316 -5.57 6.90 19.81
N THR A 317 -4.86 6.06 19.06
CA THR A 317 -5.45 5.03 18.19
C THR A 317 -4.81 3.68 18.49
N ALA A 318 -5.62 2.69 18.79
CA ALA A 318 -5.21 1.31 18.99
C ALA A 318 -5.79 0.43 17.85
N GLU A 319 -4.95 -0.42 17.28
CA GLU A 319 -5.31 -1.31 16.17
C GLU A 319 -4.84 -2.73 16.49
N TYR A 320 -5.71 -3.70 16.26
CA TYR A 320 -5.34 -5.11 16.27
C TYR A 320 -5.68 -5.69 14.91
N THR A 321 -4.85 -6.59 14.42
CA THR A 321 -5.12 -7.36 13.21
C THR A 321 -4.77 -8.82 13.45
N LEU A 322 -5.68 -9.70 13.12
CA LEU A 322 -5.46 -11.15 12.99
C LEU A 322 -5.71 -11.53 11.54
N GLN A 323 -4.76 -12.20 10.92
CA GLN A 323 -4.93 -12.93 9.67
C GLN A 323 -4.64 -14.40 9.91
N HIS A 324 -5.50 -15.27 9.44
CA HIS A 324 -5.30 -16.72 9.42
C HIS A 324 -5.32 -17.22 7.99
N ALA A 325 -4.42 -18.14 7.67
CA ALA A 325 -4.40 -18.82 6.37
C ALA A 325 -4.19 -20.33 6.56
N GLU A 326 -4.96 -21.11 5.80
CA GLU A 326 -4.71 -22.53 5.56
C GLU A 326 -4.48 -22.74 4.08
N MET A 327 -3.30 -23.20 3.69
CA MET A 327 -2.91 -23.30 2.30
C MET A 327 -2.10 -24.55 2.01
N THR A 328 -2.06 -24.94 0.75
CA THR A 328 -1.18 -26.02 0.29
C THR A 328 0.27 -25.70 0.67
N ASN A 329 1.07 -26.73 0.90
CA ASN A 329 2.47 -26.60 1.30
C ASN A 329 3.26 -25.65 0.37
N VAL A 330 4.18 -24.91 0.95
CA VAL A 330 5.04 -23.96 0.24
C VAL A 330 5.87 -24.69 -0.83
N GLY A 331 6.09 -24.04 -1.97
CA GLY A 331 6.82 -24.64 -3.10
C GLY A 331 5.95 -25.42 -4.08
N SER A 332 4.71 -25.78 -3.75
CA SER A 332 3.79 -26.50 -4.64
C SER A 332 3.52 -25.76 -5.97
N PHE A 333 3.69 -24.43 -5.98
CA PHE A 333 3.45 -23.59 -7.17
C PHE A 333 4.56 -23.65 -8.19
N TYR A 334 5.72 -24.17 -7.84
CA TYR A 334 6.82 -24.36 -8.74
C TYR A 334 6.61 -25.66 -9.52
N VAL A 335 6.73 -25.60 -10.82
CA VAL A 335 6.72 -26.77 -11.70
C VAL A 335 8.08 -26.87 -12.35
N PHE A 336 8.77 -27.96 -12.08
CA PHE A 336 10.12 -28.22 -12.56
C PHE A 336 10.09 -29.05 -13.86
N SER A 337 10.95 -28.70 -14.80
CA SER A 337 11.11 -29.41 -16.07
C SER A 337 12.53 -29.25 -16.59
N THR A 338 13.06 -30.28 -17.23
CA THR A 338 14.33 -30.23 -17.96
C THR A 338 14.18 -29.65 -19.36
N ASP A 339 12.94 -29.60 -19.92
CA ASP A 339 12.66 -29.22 -21.30
C ASP A 339 12.45 -27.70 -21.48
N GLY A 340 12.43 -26.94 -20.40
CA GLY A 340 12.23 -25.48 -20.45
C GLY A 340 11.03 -25.00 -19.63
N TYR A 341 10.62 -23.75 -19.89
CA TYR A 341 9.50 -23.12 -19.20
C TYR A 341 8.16 -23.54 -19.79
N ALA A 342 7.15 -23.68 -18.93
CA ALA A 342 5.74 -23.89 -19.28
C ALA A 342 5.51 -25.12 -20.20
N THR A 343 6.25 -26.19 -20.00
CA THR A 343 6.18 -27.43 -20.78
C THR A 343 4.98 -28.31 -20.39
N PHE A 344 4.41 -28.09 -19.19
CA PHE A 344 3.25 -28.84 -18.69
C PHE A 344 1.96 -28.01 -18.77
N PRO A 345 0.78 -28.66 -18.72
CA PRO A 345 -0.51 -27.96 -18.64
C PRO A 345 -0.57 -26.99 -17.45
N ARG A 346 -1.30 -25.88 -17.57
CA ARG A 346 -1.39 -24.86 -16.51
C ARG A 346 -1.95 -25.37 -15.18
N ASN A 347 -2.87 -26.35 -15.22
CA ASN A 347 -3.45 -26.97 -14.04
C ASN A 347 -2.57 -28.05 -13.41
N PHE A 348 -1.45 -28.39 -14.04
CA PHE A 348 -0.52 -29.38 -13.50
C PHE A 348 0.07 -28.91 -12.18
N THR A 349 0.23 -29.86 -11.24
CA THR A 349 0.87 -29.64 -9.94
C THR A 349 1.83 -30.78 -9.63
N GLN A 350 2.87 -30.49 -8.90
CA GLN A 350 3.81 -31.48 -8.35
C GLN A 350 3.52 -31.79 -6.87
N THR A 351 2.48 -31.16 -6.29
CA THR A 351 2.10 -31.43 -4.90
C THR A 351 1.61 -32.85 -4.73
N ALA A 352 1.76 -33.40 -3.52
CA ALA A 352 1.22 -34.69 -3.13
C ALA A 352 -0.07 -34.46 -2.32
N PRO A 353 -1.26 -34.78 -2.88
CA PRO A 353 -2.50 -34.75 -2.11
C PRO A 353 -2.40 -35.68 -0.89
N GLY A 354 -2.87 -35.23 0.26
CA GLY A 354 -2.72 -35.93 1.55
C GLY A 354 -1.64 -35.37 2.46
N LEU A 355 -0.76 -34.46 1.97
CA LEU A 355 0.08 -33.66 2.84
C LEU A 355 -0.78 -32.70 3.67
N PRO A 356 -0.48 -32.49 4.97
CA PRO A 356 -1.17 -31.50 5.78
C PRO A 356 -1.00 -30.08 5.20
N LEU A 357 -2.07 -29.28 5.27
CA LEU A 357 -2.02 -27.87 4.87
C LEU A 357 -1.09 -27.09 5.81
N THR A 358 -0.40 -26.11 5.24
CA THR A 358 0.33 -25.12 6.02
C THR A 358 -0.65 -24.15 6.66
N LYS A 359 -0.56 -23.97 7.99
CA LYS A 359 -1.39 -23.08 8.80
C LYS A 359 -0.56 -21.90 9.27
N ILE A 360 -1.11 -20.69 9.12
CA ILE A 360 -0.43 -19.46 9.46
C ILE A 360 -1.36 -18.58 10.27
N ASP A 361 -0.86 -18.04 11.39
CA ASP A 361 -1.46 -16.94 12.16
C ASP A 361 -0.51 -15.75 12.13
N ASP A 362 -0.97 -14.63 11.58
CA ASP A 362 -0.26 -13.33 11.59
C ASP A 362 -1.07 -12.33 12.42
N ARG A 363 -0.53 -11.92 13.56
CA ARG A 363 -1.15 -11.00 14.51
C ARG A 363 -0.32 -9.75 14.63
N SER A 364 -0.97 -8.59 14.65
CA SER A 364 -0.30 -7.33 14.91
C SER A 364 -1.10 -6.43 15.82
N LEU A 365 -0.40 -5.70 16.67
CA LEU A 365 -0.94 -4.66 17.54
C LEU A 365 -0.18 -3.36 17.26
N PHE A 366 -0.92 -2.25 17.05
CA PHE A 366 -0.36 -0.91 16.96
C PHE A 366 -1.03 -0.02 17.98
N LEU A 367 -0.22 0.81 18.62
CA LEU A 367 -0.70 1.93 19.44
C LEU A 367 -0.02 3.19 18.90
N ASN A 368 -0.82 4.16 18.51
CA ASN A 368 -0.36 5.46 18.02
C ASN A 368 -0.94 6.57 18.90
N ILE A 369 -0.10 7.51 19.30
CA ILE A 369 -0.49 8.73 19.99
C ILE A 369 -0.03 9.94 19.18
N THR A 370 -0.92 10.90 18.98
CA THR A 370 -0.58 12.19 18.37
C THR A 370 -0.97 13.29 19.34
N HIS A 371 -0.08 14.27 19.53
CA HIS A 371 -0.30 15.42 20.39
C HIS A 371 0.11 16.71 19.66
N ASN A 372 -0.84 17.62 19.47
CA ASN A 372 -0.58 18.94 18.93
C ASN A 372 -0.10 19.82 20.11
N ILE A 373 1.22 20.04 20.21
CA ILE A 373 1.82 20.90 21.26
C ILE A 373 1.26 22.32 21.13
N ASN A 374 1.14 22.78 19.89
CA ASN A 374 0.50 24.03 19.47
C ASN A 374 0.20 23.96 17.95
N ASP A 375 -0.23 25.06 17.34
CA ASP A 375 -0.57 25.14 15.91
C ASP A 375 0.62 24.87 14.96
N HIS A 376 1.85 24.94 15.45
CA HIS A 376 3.06 24.78 14.67
C HIS A 376 3.80 23.47 14.92
N TRP A 377 3.55 22.81 16.05
CA TRP A 377 4.29 21.64 16.48
C TRP A 377 3.39 20.47 16.86
N LYS A 378 3.66 19.32 16.26
CA LYS A 378 2.96 18.06 16.49
C LYS A 378 3.96 16.97 16.90
N LEU A 379 3.69 16.29 18.01
CA LEU A 379 4.39 15.10 18.45
C LEU A 379 3.62 13.85 18.05
N THR A 380 4.32 12.84 17.54
CA THR A 380 3.76 11.52 17.27
C THR A 380 4.61 10.46 17.92
N GLY A 381 3.98 9.58 18.68
CA GLY A 381 4.58 8.37 19.23
C GLY A 381 3.82 7.15 18.74
N ALA A 382 4.52 6.08 18.39
CA ALA A 382 3.88 4.84 17.99
C ALA A 382 4.68 3.64 18.47
N VAL A 383 3.99 2.57 18.84
CA VAL A 383 4.56 1.27 19.14
C VAL A 383 3.82 0.19 18.36
N SER A 384 4.51 -0.87 18.00
CA SER A 384 3.92 -2.02 17.33
C SER A 384 4.50 -3.32 17.85
N TYR A 385 3.66 -4.35 17.88
CA TYR A 385 4.05 -5.72 18.15
C TYR A 385 3.46 -6.63 17.10
N PHE A 386 4.31 -7.49 16.52
CA PHE A 386 3.91 -8.50 15.54
C PHE A 386 4.25 -9.88 16.08
N ASN A 387 3.34 -10.82 15.88
CA ASN A 387 3.51 -12.23 16.19
C ASN A 387 3.02 -13.05 15.00
N TYR A 388 3.94 -13.69 14.31
CA TYR A 388 3.67 -14.60 13.21
C TYR A 388 3.97 -16.02 13.66
N GLN A 389 3.10 -16.96 13.32
CA GLN A 389 3.26 -18.38 13.58
C GLN A 389 2.88 -19.16 12.32
N GLN A 390 3.73 -20.09 11.93
CA GLN A 390 3.51 -21.01 10.83
C GLN A 390 3.75 -22.43 11.30
N ASN A 391 2.86 -23.31 10.89
CA ASN A 391 3.00 -24.75 11.08
C ASN A 391 2.75 -25.43 9.73
N GLY A 392 3.79 -25.97 9.10
CA GLY A 392 3.67 -26.44 7.74
C GLY A 392 4.88 -27.16 7.19
N SER A 393 4.92 -27.17 5.87
CA SER A 393 5.99 -27.82 5.11
C SER A 393 6.26 -27.08 3.79
N SER A 394 7.42 -27.32 3.23
CA SER A 394 7.79 -26.90 1.88
C SER A 394 8.16 -28.11 1.03
N MET A 395 7.89 -28.06 -0.26
CA MET A 395 8.18 -29.14 -1.21
C MET A 395 9.12 -28.65 -2.30
N TRP A 396 10.21 -29.39 -2.50
CA TRP A 396 11.22 -29.12 -3.50
C TRP A 396 11.73 -30.45 -4.10
N PRO A 397 12.19 -30.49 -5.35
CA PRO A 397 12.84 -31.70 -5.86
C PRO A 397 14.26 -31.82 -5.32
N THR A 398 14.65 -33.02 -4.93
CA THR A 398 16.06 -33.39 -4.71
C THR A 398 16.74 -33.82 -6.00
N LEU A 399 15.96 -34.38 -6.93
CA LEU A 399 16.43 -34.80 -8.24
C LEU A 399 15.37 -34.52 -9.30
N VAL A 400 15.77 -33.94 -10.43
CA VAL A 400 14.96 -33.85 -11.66
C VAL A 400 15.74 -34.50 -12.79
N SER A 401 15.18 -35.57 -13.36
CA SER A 401 15.84 -36.38 -14.38
C SER A 401 15.51 -35.89 -15.81
N PRO A 402 16.40 -36.17 -16.80
CA PRO A 402 16.18 -35.72 -18.18
C PRO A 402 14.90 -36.24 -18.85
N ASP A 403 14.30 -37.31 -18.31
CA ASP A 403 13.02 -37.86 -18.77
C ASP A 403 11.81 -37.20 -18.10
N ASN A 404 12.02 -36.08 -17.37
CA ASN A 404 11.03 -35.36 -16.56
C ASN A 404 10.43 -36.20 -15.42
N THR A 405 11.11 -37.22 -14.94
CA THR A 405 10.84 -37.81 -13.64
C THR A 405 11.57 -37.05 -12.55
N MET A 406 11.09 -37.14 -11.30
CA MET A 406 11.67 -36.42 -10.19
C MET A 406 11.49 -37.16 -8.86
N ILE A 407 12.37 -36.86 -7.92
CA ILE A 407 12.20 -37.19 -6.50
C ILE A 407 11.75 -35.92 -5.80
N ARG A 408 10.51 -35.90 -5.30
CA ARG A 408 9.96 -34.79 -4.53
C ARG A 408 10.38 -34.96 -3.08
N ASN A 409 10.89 -33.90 -2.49
CA ASN A 409 11.26 -33.84 -1.08
C ASN A 409 10.35 -32.87 -0.34
N VAL A 410 9.87 -33.26 0.83
CA VAL A 410 9.08 -32.41 1.73
C VAL A 410 9.89 -32.16 2.99
N GLY A 411 10.24 -30.90 3.21
CA GLY A 411 10.86 -30.41 4.43
C GLY A 411 9.83 -29.82 5.39
N ILE A 412 10.01 -30.02 6.68
CA ILE A 412 9.25 -29.26 7.68
C ILE A 412 9.54 -27.76 7.51
N TRP A 413 8.54 -26.94 7.70
CA TRP A 413 8.71 -25.50 7.82
C TRP A 413 7.74 -24.95 8.85
N ASP A 414 8.09 -25.16 10.11
CA ASP A 414 7.46 -24.47 11.23
C ASP A 414 8.24 -23.20 11.52
N ALA A 415 7.56 -22.08 11.68
CA ALA A 415 8.21 -20.80 11.92
C ALA A 415 7.45 -19.93 12.92
N LYS A 416 8.18 -19.07 13.62
CA LYS A 416 7.66 -18.06 14.52
C LYS A 416 8.46 -16.77 14.35
N SER A 417 7.78 -15.64 14.30
CA SER A 417 8.41 -14.31 14.34
C SER A 417 7.78 -13.45 15.41
N GLU A 418 8.62 -12.76 16.17
CA GLU A 418 8.20 -11.77 17.15
C GLU A 418 8.96 -10.45 16.90
N MET A 419 8.21 -9.37 16.69
CA MET A 419 8.79 -8.06 16.41
C MET A 419 8.15 -7.02 17.32
N ALA A 420 8.99 -6.34 18.11
CA ALA A 420 8.60 -5.18 18.93
C ALA A 420 9.30 -3.94 18.38
N MET A 421 8.54 -2.92 18.03
CA MET A 421 9.10 -1.71 17.43
C MET A 421 8.46 -0.47 18.06
N ALA A 422 9.24 0.62 18.14
CA ALA A 422 8.78 1.90 18.62
C ALA A 422 9.35 3.02 17.74
N GLN A 423 8.58 4.09 17.59
CA GLN A 423 9.01 5.31 16.92
C GLN A 423 8.43 6.53 17.63
N GLY A 424 9.21 7.60 17.67
CA GLY A 424 8.77 8.89 18.16
C GLY A 424 9.33 9.99 17.29
N PHE A 425 8.49 10.96 16.90
CA PHE A 425 8.94 12.08 16.09
C PHE A 425 8.09 13.33 16.30
N VAL A 426 8.72 14.45 16.01
CA VAL A 426 8.11 15.77 16.04
C VAL A 426 8.14 16.38 14.64
N ASN A 427 7.00 16.92 14.21
CA ASN A 427 6.89 17.77 13.03
C ASN A 427 6.67 19.21 13.50
N GLY A 428 7.40 20.14 12.89
CA GLY A 428 7.27 21.56 13.22
C GLY A 428 7.32 22.47 12.00
N THR A 429 6.71 23.64 12.09
CA THR A 429 6.82 24.71 11.09
C THR A 429 7.18 25.99 11.80
N VAL A 430 8.32 26.60 11.43
CA VAL A 430 8.78 27.89 11.97
C VAL A 430 9.23 28.80 10.81
N HIS A 431 9.31 30.10 11.08
CA HIS A 431 9.74 31.10 10.11
C HIS A 431 10.96 31.86 10.63
N THR A 432 11.97 32.02 9.79
CA THR A 432 13.11 32.93 10.02
C THR A 432 13.16 33.96 8.89
N GLY A 433 12.61 35.13 9.15
CA GLY A 433 12.41 36.13 8.12
C GLY A 433 11.49 35.62 7.00
N ALA A 434 11.97 35.60 5.78
CA ALA A 434 11.24 35.12 4.60
C ALA A 434 11.37 33.59 4.36
N VAL A 435 12.09 32.87 5.22
CA VAL A 435 12.30 31.43 5.07
C VAL A 435 11.34 30.67 5.95
N THR A 436 10.62 29.73 5.36
CA THR A 436 9.79 28.73 6.09
C THR A 436 10.59 27.47 6.32
N HIS A 437 10.72 27.04 7.57
CA HIS A 437 11.34 25.79 7.95
C HIS A 437 10.26 24.76 8.27
N ARG A 438 10.31 23.59 7.62
CA ARG A 438 9.51 22.41 7.97
C ARG A 438 10.43 21.36 8.58
N ILE A 439 10.39 21.27 9.89
CA ILE A 439 11.30 20.45 10.70
C ILE A 439 10.67 19.11 11.00
N LEU A 440 11.44 18.05 10.83
CA LEU A 440 11.14 16.71 11.29
C LEU A 440 12.35 16.18 12.08
N GLY A 441 12.13 15.70 13.29
CA GLY A 441 13.15 15.04 14.09
C GLY A 441 12.57 13.86 14.84
N GLY A 442 13.33 12.78 14.99
CA GLY A 442 12.79 11.62 15.68
C GLY A 442 13.77 10.46 15.85
N PHE A 443 13.23 9.37 16.37
CA PHE A 443 13.94 8.12 16.58
C PHE A 443 13.09 6.90 16.21
N ASP A 444 13.77 5.79 15.91
CA ASP A 444 13.18 4.47 15.69
C ASP A 444 13.95 3.42 16.47
N LEU A 445 13.21 2.51 17.09
CA LEU A 445 13.74 1.34 17.77
C LEU A 445 13.08 0.08 17.22
N SER A 446 13.83 -0.99 17.02
CA SER A 446 13.25 -2.28 16.63
C SER A 446 14.01 -3.44 17.27
N ASN A 447 13.26 -4.47 17.65
CA ASN A 447 13.75 -5.77 18.04
C ASN A 447 12.93 -6.82 17.30
N LYS A 448 13.57 -7.66 16.50
CA LYS A 448 12.97 -8.68 15.66
C LYS A 448 13.63 -10.00 15.87
N ASN A 449 12.82 -11.04 16.09
CA ASN A 449 13.28 -12.41 16.25
C ASN A 449 12.49 -13.32 15.30
N TYR A 450 13.18 -14.24 14.67
CA TYR A 450 12.59 -15.26 13.79
C TYR A 450 13.24 -16.61 14.11
N TYR A 451 12.40 -17.61 14.27
CA TYR A 451 12.77 -18.99 14.54
C TYR A 451 12.12 -19.87 13.49
N ALA A 452 12.87 -20.74 12.85
CA ALA A 452 12.33 -21.70 11.91
C ALA A 452 12.97 -23.09 12.10
N ASP A 453 12.14 -24.12 12.10
CA ASP A 453 12.58 -25.49 11.94
C ASP A 453 12.44 -25.87 10.46
N TRP A 454 13.57 -26.15 9.82
CA TRP A 454 13.70 -26.74 8.49
C TRP A 454 14.72 -27.88 8.47
N GLY A 455 14.99 -28.45 9.65
CA GLY A 455 16.02 -29.48 9.84
C GLY A 455 15.53 -30.90 9.54
N GLN A 456 14.23 -31.10 9.26
CA GLN A 456 13.68 -32.42 8.96
C GLN A 456 13.15 -32.44 7.53
N SER A 457 13.47 -33.47 6.76
CA SER A 457 12.94 -33.67 5.42
C SER A 457 12.69 -35.15 5.13
N HIS A 458 11.88 -35.40 4.10
CA HIS A 458 11.50 -36.72 3.66
C HIS A 458 11.30 -36.74 2.15
N ASP A 459 12.00 -37.62 1.46
CA ASP A 459 11.73 -37.88 0.03
C ASP A 459 10.40 -38.62 -0.10
N LEU A 460 9.49 -38.07 -0.88
CA LEU A 460 8.18 -38.70 -1.14
C LEU A 460 8.32 -39.88 -2.11
N ASP A 461 9.30 -39.81 -3.00
CA ASP A 461 9.46 -40.77 -4.08
C ASP A 461 10.82 -41.47 -3.93
N THR A 462 10.91 -42.72 -4.45
CA THR A 462 12.17 -43.45 -4.50
C THR A 462 12.78 -43.42 -5.89
N GLU A 463 14.06 -43.74 -6.04
CA GLU A 463 14.74 -43.81 -7.35
C GLU A 463 14.11 -44.87 -8.28
N GLU A 464 13.59 -45.98 -7.68
CA GLU A 464 12.95 -47.06 -8.44
C GLU A 464 11.53 -46.71 -8.87
N ALA A 465 10.87 -45.76 -8.17
CA ALA A 465 9.52 -45.31 -8.45
C ALA A 465 9.40 -43.78 -8.28
N PRO A 466 10.08 -42.98 -9.13
CA PRO A 466 10.06 -41.55 -9.09
C PRO A 466 8.69 -41.00 -9.53
N PHE A 467 8.39 -39.78 -9.15
CA PHE A 467 7.22 -39.07 -9.66
C PHE A 467 7.38 -38.71 -11.14
N ASN A 468 6.46 -39.15 -11.97
CA ASN A 468 6.51 -38.92 -13.43
C ASN A 468 5.61 -37.72 -13.81
N ASN A 469 6.20 -36.63 -14.27
CA ASN A 469 5.48 -35.44 -14.65
C ASN A 469 4.60 -35.65 -15.93
N ALA A 470 4.96 -36.60 -16.82
CA ALA A 470 4.17 -36.90 -18.02
C ALA A 470 2.95 -37.79 -17.73
N ALA A 471 3.03 -38.59 -16.66
CA ALA A 471 1.94 -39.48 -16.22
C ALA A 471 1.82 -39.44 -14.68
N PRO A 472 1.37 -38.34 -14.08
CA PRO A 472 1.42 -38.10 -12.65
C PRO A 472 0.48 -39.03 -11.89
N ASN A 473 1.04 -39.72 -10.89
CA ASN A 473 0.26 -40.50 -9.93
C ASN A 473 0.09 -39.67 -8.63
N TYR A 474 -1.12 -39.24 -8.36
CA TYR A 474 -1.49 -38.46 -7.18
C TYR A 474 -1.99 -39.34 -6.00
N GLY A 475 -1.75 -40.63 -6.02
CA GLY A 475 -1.99 -41.51 -4.88
C GLY A 475 -0.97 -41.35 -3.76
N VAL A 476 -0.84 -42.38 -2.92
CA VAL A 476 0.20 -42.38 -1.90
C VAL A 476 1.57 -42.41 -2.58
N PRO A 477 2.48 -41.49 -2.22
CA PRO A 477 3.85 -41.47 -2.79
C PRO A 477 4.55 -42.82 -2.55
N SER A 478 5.50 -43.16 -3.42
CA SER A 478 6.20 -44.46 -3.36
C SER A 478 6.98 -44.66 -2.04
N ASN A 479 7.43 -43.59 -1.40
CA ASN A 479 8.10 -43.61 -0.09
C ASN A 479 7.18 -43.15 1.06
N GLY A 480 5.86 -43.00 0.82
CA GLY A 480 4.88 -42.60 1.83
C GLY A 480 4.96 -41.10 2.19
N PHE A 481 4.24 -40.73 3.25
CA PHE A 481 4.19 -39.34 3.74
C PHE A 481 5.11 -39.15 4.95
N PRO A 482 5.70 -37.93 5.14
CA PRO A 482 6.54 -37.65 6.28
C PRO A 482 5.79 -37.63 7.61
N VAL A 483 6.45 -38.05 8.68
CA VAL A 483 6.04 -37.82 10.05
C VAL A 483 7.13 -36.98 10.73
N PHE A 484 6.88 -35.67 10.87
CA PHE A 484 7.84 -34.76 11.47
C PHE A 484 7.76 -34.78 12.99
N ASP A 485 8.92 -34.88 13.66
CA ASP A 485 9.02 -34.77 15.10
C ASP A 485 8.87 -33.33 15.59
N ARG A 486 7.81 -33.09 16.35
CA ARG A 486 7.48 -31.83 17.00
C ARG A 486 7.47 -31.94 18.53
N SER A 487 8.12 -32.92 19.08
CA SER A 487 8.16 -33.16 20.54
C SER A 487 8.88 -32.07 21.33
N LEU A 488 9.88 -31.43 20.71
CA LEU A 488 10.54 -30.24 21.27
C LEU A 488 9.78 -28.97 20.85
N ASN A 489 9.90 -27.91 21.66
CA ASN A 489 9.38 -26.60 21.28
C ASN A 489 10.13 -26.05 20.05
N LEU A 490 9.50 -25.09 19.35
CA LEU A 490 10.03 -24.57 18.09
C LEU A 490 11.40 -23.91 18.25
N GLU A 491 11.65 -23.18 19.36
CA GLU A 491 12.92 -22.49 19.59
C GLU A 491 14.08 -23.48 19.73
N ALA A 492 13.85 -24.62 20.40
CA ALA A 492 14.83 -25.69 20.50
C ALA A 492 15.09 -26.36 19.14
N ARG A 493 14.01 -26.67 18.39
CA ARG A 493 14.12 -27.23 17.04
C ARG A 493 14.82 -26.28 16.07
N ALA A 494 14.51 -24.97 16.13
CA ALA A 494 15.16 -23.93 15.33
C ALA A 494 16.65 -23.79 15.65
N THR A 495 17.05 -23.98 16.94
CA THR A 495 18.45 -23.98 17.34
C THR A 495 19.19 -25.15 16.69
N ILE A 496 18.60 -26.33 16.69
CA ILE A 496 19.18 -27.54 16.09
C ILE A 496 19.28 -27.38 14.56
N ALA A 497 18.23 -26.83 13.94
CA ALA A 497 18.16 -26.59 12.49
C ALA A 497 18.98 -25.39 12.00
N GLY A 498 19.59 -24.59 12.90
CA GLY A 498 20.30 -23.36 12.53
C GLY A 498 19.35 -22.24 12.00
N GLY A 499 18.06 -22.32 12.29
CA GLY A 499 17.03 -21.43 11.75
C GLY A 499 16.69 -20.23 12.65
N ILE A 500 17.69 -19.65 13.32
CA ILE A 500 17.52 -18.47 14.18
C ILE A 500 18.02 -17.22 13.45
N MET A 501 17.15 -16.20 13.39
CA MET A 501 17.51 -14.88 12.89
C MET A 501 17.04 -13.82 13.87
N SER A 502 17.85 -12.80 14.12
CA SER A 502 17.44 -11.66 14.94
C SER A 502 18.02 -10.36 14.43
N SER A 503 17.33 -9.24 14.73
CA SER A 503 17.81 -7.91 14.40
C SER A 503 17.36 -6.90 15.45
N GLU A 504 18.30 -6.15 15.99
CA GLU A 504 18.08 -5.03 16.90
C GLU A 504 18.57 -3.75 16.24
N SER A 505 17.76 -2.69 16.23
CA SER A 505 18.21 -1.41 15.70
C SER A 505 17.73 -0.23 16.52
N ALA A 506 18.58 0.81 16.55
CA ALA A 506 18.25 2.13 17.05
C ALA A 506 18.72 3.18 16.04
N SER A 507 17.87 4.15 15.77
CA SER A 507 18.15 5.21 14.81
C SER A 507 17.65 6.55 15.30
N PHE A 508 18.39 7.62 14.93
CA PHE A 508 17.98 9.01 15.10
C PHE A 508 18.04 9.72 13.76
N TYR A 509 17.12 10.61 13.50
CA TYR A 509 17.06 11.35 12.24
C TYR A 509 16.55 12.76 12.44
N ALA A 510 16.99 13.64 11.56
CA ALA A 510 16.53 15.01 11.47
C ALA A 510 16.44 15.47 10.02
N GLN A 511 15.45 16.30 9.73
CA GLN A 511 15.25 16.97 8.45
C GLN A 511 14.86 18.41 8.68
N ASP A 512 15.38 19.31 7.84
CA ASP A 512 14.82 20.63 7.64
C ASP A 512 14.52 20.85 6.15
N GLU A 513 13.29 21.21 5.83
CA GLU A 513 12.92 21.67 4.50
C GLU A 513 12.78 23.19 4.54
N LEU A 514 13.70 23.86 3.88
CA LEU A 514 13.81 25.32 3.76
C LEU A 514 12.99 25.82 2.58
N GLY A 515 11.91 26.54 2.84
CA GLY A 515 11.03 27.14 1.84
C GLY A 515 11.40 28.60 1.58
N PHE A 516 11.73 28.92 0.34
CA PHE A 516 12.06 30.23 -0.17
C PHE A 516 11.03 30.71 -1.19
N LEU A 517 10.98 32.01 -1.49
CA LEU A 517 10.11 32.59 -2.52
C LEU A 517 8.63 32.21 -2.31
N ASP A 518 8.12 32.45 -1.12
CA ASP A 518 6.77 32.03 -0.70
C ASP A 518 6.53 30.52 -0.90
N ASN A 519 7.49 29.70 -0.46
CA ASN A 519 7.49 28.23 -0.61
C ASN A 519 7.52 27.71 -2.06
N LYS A 520 7.82 28.52 -3.06
CA LYS A 520 8.00 28.02 -4.43
C LYS A 520 9.28 27.22 -4.62
N LEU A 521 10.38 27.63 -3.97
CA LEU A 521 11.64 26.90 -3.94
C LEU A 521 11.81 26.24 -2.56
N ARG A 522 11.97 24.91 -2.53
CA ARG A 522 12.18 24.14 -1.30
C ARG A 522 13.48 23.38 -1.40
N VAL A 523 14.29 23.47 -0.36
CA VAL A 523 15.55 22.75 -0.21
C VAL A 523 15.43 21.86 1.01
N THR A 524 15.46 20.57 0.84
CA THR A 524 15.39 19.57 1.91
C THR A 524 16.79 19.10 2.23
N LEU A 525 17.21 19.23 3.50
CA LEU A 525 18.45 18.67 4.03
C LEU A 525 18.10 17.73 5.17
N ALA A 526 18.63 16.52 5.12
CA ALA A 526 18.31 15.52 6.11
C ALA A 526 19.45 14.53 6.35
N GLY A 527 19.42 13.89 7.52
CA GLY A 527 20.36 12.85 7.86
C GLY A 527 19.77 11.87 8.89
N ARG A 528 20.19 10.63 8.77
CA ARG A 528 19.83 9.57 9.72
C ARG A 528 21.10 8.85 10.15
N TYR A 529 21.23 8.62 11.44
CA TYR A 529 22.23 7.72 12.00
C TYR A 529 21.54 6.47 12.51
N THR A 530 21.98 5.32 12.01
CA THR A 530 21.43 4.02 12.40
C THR A 530 22.54 3.14 12.97
N ASN A 531 22.26 2.51 14.11
CA ASN A 531 23.04 1.40 14.67
C ASN A 531 22.15 0.16 14.62
N ILE A 532 22.63 -0.91 13.99
CA ILE A 532 21.90 -2.16 13.84
C ILE A 532 22.83 -3.34 14.14
N LYS A 533 22.34 -4.26 14.95
CA LYS A 533 22.97 -5.56 15.22
C LYS A 533 22.05 -6.64 14.66
N GLN A 534 22.61 -7.59 13.96
CA GLN A 534 21.87 -8.64 13.29
C GLN A 534 22.58 -9.97 13.52
N PHE A 535 21.80 -11.01 13.74
CA PHE A 535 22.26 -12.38 13.78
C PHE A 535 21.55 -13.17 12.67
N TYR A 536 22.35 -13.72 11.77
CA TYR A 536 21.90 -14.62 10.71
C TYR A 536 23.12 -15.42 10.26
N TYR A 537 23.20 -16.70 10.66
CA TYR A 537 24.42 -17.53 10.55
C TYR A 537 25.69 -16.85 11.11
N GLY A 538 25.54 -16.00 12.11
CA GLY A 538 26.58 -15.22 12.75
C GLY A 538 26.18 -13.77 13.02
N SER A 539 26.93 -13.09 13.91
CA SER A 539 26.63 -11.70 14.31
C SER A 539 27.27 -10.68 13.38
N THR A 540 26.45 -9.70 12.94
CA THR A 540 26.91 -8.55 12.16
C THR A 540 26.43 -7.27 12.82
N THR A 541 27.26 -6.22 12.80
CA THR A 541 26.90 -4.89 13.30
C THR A 541 27.13 -3.85 12.20
N GLY A 542 26.13 -3.01 11.95
CA GLY A 542 26.22 -1.89 11.03
C GLY A 542 25.97 -0.56 11.73
N LYS A 543 26.87 0.39 11.56
CA LYS A 543 26.69 1.79 12.00
C LYS A 543 26.85 2.67 10.77
N LYS A 544 25.82 3.46 10.43
CA LYS A 544 25.85 4.26 9.21
C LYS A 544 25.10 5.57 9.37
N PHE A 545 25.72 6.62 8.87
CA PHE A 545 25.03 7.88 8.58
C PHE A 545 24.60 7.89 7.12
N THR A 546 23.31 8.18 6.87
CA THR A 546 22.72 8.27 5.54
C THR A 546 22.20 9.68 5.32
N PRO A 547 22.87 10.51 4.45
CA PRO A 547 22.43 11.84 4.11
C PRO A 547 21.35 11.80 3.03
N ARG A 548 20.50 12.85 3.02
CA ARG A 548 19.55 13.17 1.97
C ARG A 548 19.60 14.66 1.66
N ALA A 549 19.57 14.99 0.38
CA ALA A 549 19.45 16.35 -0.11
C ALA A 549 18.45 16.39 -1.27
N GLY A 550 17.45 17.26 -1.17
CA GLY A 550 16.41 17.41 -2.18
C GLY A 550 16.21 18.88 -2.52
N VAL A 551 15.80 19.15 -3.75
CA VAL A 551 15.31 20.44 -4.17
C VAL A 551 14.01 20.27 -4.93
N SER A 552 13.02 21.11 -4.64
CA SER A 552 11.74 21.14 -5.36
C SER A 552 11.40 22.58 -5.70
N PHE A 553 11.02 22.83 -6.94
CA PHE A 553 10.62 24.15 -7.42
C PHE A 553 9.24 24.09 -8.07
N THR A 554 8.31 24.87 -7.52
CA THR A 554 6.95 25.05 -8.05
C THR A 554 6.97 26.12 -9.14
N ILE A 555 6.85 25.68 -10.40
CA ILE A 555 6.83 26.56 -11.58
C ILE A 555 5.55 27.39 -11.61
N ASP A 556 4.42 26.69 -11.43
CA ASP A 556 3.07 27.24 -11.33
C ASP A 556 2.23 26.45 -10.31
N LYS A 557 0.96 26.83 -10.10
CA LYS A 557 0.09 26.15 -9.11
C LYS A 557 -0.14 24.64 -9.37
N GLN A 558 0.24 24.16 -10.54
CA GLN A 558 -0.02 22.78 -10.97
C GLN A 558 1.25 22.00 -11.29
N THR A 559 2.40 22.68 -11.46
CA THR A 559 3.62 22.06 -11.98
C THR A 559 4.79 22.29 -11.04
N ALA A 560 5.46 21.20 -10.65
CA ALA A 560 6.69 21.25 -9.88
C ALA A 560 7.77 20.37 -10.53
N VAL A 561 9.03 20.79 -10.42
CA VAL A 561 10.21 20.02 -10.77
C VAL A 561 11.02 19.74 -9.53
N TYR A 562 11.75 18.63 -9.51
CA TYR A 562 12.57 18.29 -8.36
C TYR A 562 13.86 17.56 -8.74
N GLY A 563 14.84 17.63 -7.85
CA GLY A 563 16.03 16.80 -7.83
C GLY A 563 16.25 16.22 -6.45
N LEU A 564 16.76 15.00 -6.39
CA LEU A 564 16.98 14.26 -5.14
C LEU A 564 18.30 13.50 -5.20
N TYR A 565 19.09 13.63 -4.14
CA TYR A 565 20.15 12.70 -3.76
C TYR A 565 19.80 12.06 -2.43
N ASP A 566 19.79 10.72 -2.36
CA ASP A 566 19.43 9.97 -1.14
C ASP A 566 20.31 8.73 -1.00
N GLN A 567 20.55 8.30 0.24
CA GLN A 567 21.33 7.10 0.55
C GLN A 567 20.57 6.16 1.47
N SER A 568 20.85 4.87 1.31
CA SER A 568 20.42 3.81 2.23
C SER A 568 21.52 2.77 2.44
N PHE A 569 21.33 1.91 3.43
CA PHE A 569 22.17 0.75 3.64
C PHE A 569 21.37 -0.42 4.19
N ILE A 570 21.92 -1.64 3.99
CA ILE A 570 21.37 -2.87 4.56
C ILE A 570 22.54 -3.65 5.15
N PRO A 571 22.47 -4.09 6.41
CA PRO A 571 23.39 -5.08 6.96
C PRO A 571 23.26 -6.38 6.16
N GLN A 572 24.34 -7.07 5.96
CA GLN A 572 24.36 -8.39 5.34
C GLN A 572 24.57 -9.47 6.40
N THR A 573 24.35 -10.72 6.04
CA THR A 573 24.66 -11.88 6.87
C THR A 573 26.13 -11.86 7.30
N ALA A 574 26.39 -12.41 8.47
CA ALA A 574 27.76 -12.64 8.89
C ALA A 574 28.42 -13.65 7.95
N GLY A 575 29.72 -13.50 7.77
CA GLY A 575 30.52 -14.37 6.92
C GLY A 575 31.87 -13.77 6.60
N ARG A 576 32.66 -14.51 5.88
CA ARG A 576 33.96 -14.04 5.37
C ARG A 576 33.92 -13.96 3.86
N LEU A 577 34.63 -12.99 3.34
CA LEU A 577 34.89 -12.94 1.91
C LEU A 577 36.00 -13.93 1.57
N VAL A 578 35.99 -14.41 0.34
CA VAL A 578 37.17 -15.10 -0.22
C VAL A 578 38.40 -14.22 0.02
N GLY A 579 39.43 -14.78 0.73
CA GLY A 579 40.58 -14.04 1.23
C GLY A 579 40.46 -13.50 2.65
N GLY A 580 39.41 -13.85 3.40
CA GLY A 580 39.33 -13.75 4.87
C GLY A 580 38.84 -12.44 5.46
N SER A 581 38.51 -11.42 4.66
CA SER A 581 37.96 -10.15 5.15
C SER A 581 36.47 -10.25 5.49
N THR A 582 35.97 -9.38 6.39
CA THR A 582 34.58 -9.37 6.82
C THR A 582 33.66 -8.71 5.75
N ILE A 583 32.42 -9.22 5.63
CA ILE A 583 31.40 -8.66 4.76
C ILE A 583 30.95 -7.30 5.30
N LYS A 584 31.00 -6.27 4.46
CA LYS A 584 30.51 -4.92 4.78
C LYS A 584 29.01 -4.81 4.45
N PRO A 585 28.26 -3.91 5.11
CA PRO A 585 26.89 -3.64 4.74
C PRO A 585 26.77 -3.21 3.26
N ILE A 586 25.67 -3.63 2.61
CA ILE A 586 25.28 -3.05 1.33
C ILE A 586 25.05 -1.56 1.53
N THR A 587 25.53 -0.76 0.60
CA THR A 587 25.26 0.67 0.56
C THR A 587 24.69 1.05 -0.82
N GLY A 588 23.71 1.94 -0.83
CA GLY A 588 23.13 2.42 -2.06
C GLY A 588 22.90 3.92 -2.05
N ASN A 589 22.94 4.51 -3.23
CA ASN A 589 22.55 5.89 -3.43
C ASN A 589 21.68 6.02 -4.69
N ASN A 590 20.79 7.00 -4.66
CA ASN A 590 19.93 7.36 -5.76
C ASN A 590 20.17 8.84 -6.13
N LEU A 591 20.29 9.08 -7.42
CA LEU A 591 20.16 10.42 -8.00
C LEU A 591 18.91 10.41 -8.88
N GLU A 592 17.97 11.30 -8.59
CA GLU A 592 16.67 11.35 -9.26
C GLU A 592 16.31 12.79 -9.64
N PHE A 593 15.73 12.97 -10.82
CA PHE A 593 15.11 14.21 -11.26
C PHE A 593 13.71 13.92 -11.78
N GLY A 594 12.79 14.80 -11.50
CA GLY A 594 11.42 14.59 -11.97
C GLY A 594 10.61 15.85 -12.13
N ILE A 595 9.51 15.68 -12.83
CA ILE A 595 8.46 16.68 -13.00
C ILE A 595 7.13 16.07 -12.60
N LYS A 596 6.36 16.81 -11.83
CA LYS A 596 5.01 16.48 -11.39
C LYS A 596 4.05 17.54 -11.85
N LYS A 597 2.93 17.12 -12.43
CA LYS A 597 1.92 18.06 -12.90
C LYS A 597 0.53 17.57 -12.55
N ASP A 598 -0.22 18.42 -11.86
CA ASP A 598 -1.64 18.29 -11.66
C ASP A 598 -2.41 18.92 -12.81
N TRP A 599 -3.49 18.28 -13.22
CA TRP A 599 -4.28 18.70 -14.36
C TRP A 599 -5.75 18.92 -13.99
N GLY A 600 -6.43 19.69 -14.79
CA GLY A 600 -7.83 20.05 -14.54
C GLY A 600 -7.97 21.22 -13.54
N ARG A 601 -9.15 21.83 -13.48
CA ARG A 601 -9.43 22.93 -12.54
C ARG A 601 -9.38 22.47 -11.09
N ASP A 602 -9.85 21.25 -10.83
CA ASP A 602 -9.97 20.67 -9.47
C ASP A 602 -8.85 19.66 -9.18
N HIS A 603 -7.76 19.69 -9.94
CA HIS A 603 -6.61 18.79 -9.77
C HIS A 603 -7.00 17.30 -9.73
N THR A 604 -7.98 16.88 -10.57
CA THR A 604 -8.59 15.55 -10.53
C THR A 604 -7.68 14.43 -11.03
N TRP A 605 -6.64 14.77 -11.78
CA TRP A 605 -5.64 13.82 -12.26
C TRP A 605 -4.24 14.43 -12.33
N ASN A 606 -3.24 13.60 -12.32
CA ASN A 606 -1.84 14.02 -12.38
C ASN A 606 -1.00 13.18 -13.32
N THR A 607 0.17 13.74 -13.67
CA THR A 607 1.26 13.05 -14.33
C THR A 607 2.55 13.24 -13.54
N THR A 608 3.37 12.18 -13.51
CA THR A 608 4.72 12.23 -12.97
C THR A 608 5.68 11.61 -13.97
N LEU A 609 6.77 12.30 -14.26
CA LEU A 609 7.91 11.78 -15.00
C LEU A 609 9.13 11.86 -14.09
N ALA A 610 9.86 10.75 -13.94
CA ALA A 610 11.10 10.70 -13.18
C ALA A 610 12.18 10.00 -13.98
N VAL A 611 13.40 10.49 -13.93
CA VAL A 611 14.63 9.82 -14.40
C VAL A 611 15.50 9.55 -13.20
N TYR A 612 16.11 8.37 -13.14
CA TYR A 612 16.85 7.95 -11.95
C TYR A 612 18.11 7.15 -12.29
N ARG A 613 19.04 7.15 -11.34
CA ARG A 613 20.20 6.28 -11.28
C ARG A 613 20.44 5.81 -9.84
N VAL A 614 20.33 4.50 -9.62
CA VAL A 614 20.65 3.83 -8.36
C VAL A 614 22.01 3.14 -8.50
N LEU A 615 22.92 3.37 -7.56
CA LEU A 615 24.15 2.61 -7.40
C LEU A 615 24.05 1.77 -6.12
N LYS A 616 24.37 0.49 -6.18
CA LYS A 616 24.37 -0.45 -5.06
C LYS A 616 25.72 -1.13 -4.97
N ASN A 617 26.34 -1.12 -3.78
CA ASN A 617 27.69 -1.61 -3.56
C ASN A 617 27.72 -2.68 -2.48
N ASN A 618 28.77 -3.50 -2.49
CA ASN A 618 29.11 -4.49 -1.45
C ASN A 618 28.11 -5.65 -1.32
N GLU A 619 27.30 -5.94 -2.34
CA GLU A 619 26.43 -7.11 -2.29
C GLU A 619 27.26 -8.38 -2.34
N ALA A 620 27.17 -9.19 -1.28
CA ALA A 620 27.90 -10.45 -1.16
C ALA A 620 27.05 -11.62 -1.67
N ASN A 621 27.68 -12.52 -2.39
CA ASN A 621 27.10 -13.79 -2.83
C ASN A 621 27.99 -14.92 -2.36
N VAL A 622 27.40 -16.06 -1.98
CA VAL A 622 28.16 -17.25 -1.59
C VAL A 622 28.95 -17.75 -2.78
N SER A 623 30.22 -18.06 -2.57
CA SER A 623 31.08 -18.64 -3.59
C SER A 623 30.70 -20.10 -3.84
N PRO A 624 30.41 -20.52 -5.08
CA PRO A 624 30.15 -21.93 -5.37
C PRO A 624 31.38 -22.83 -5.14
N ASP A 625 32.59 -22.25 -5.16
CA ASP A 625 33.84 -22.97 -4.95
C ASP A 625 34.18 -23.09 -3.44
N SER A 626 33.39 -22.56 -2.52
CA SER A 626 33.65 -22.61 -1.08
C SER A 626 33.20 -23.94 -0.48
N ASP A 627 33.85 -24.32 0.65
CA ASP A 627 33.41 -25.46 1.45
C ASP A 627 31.96 -25.23 1.96
N PRO A 628 31.03 -26.14 1.67
CA PRO A 628 29.64 -26.00 2.15
C PRO A 628 29.52 -25.90 3.69
N ASN A 629 30.48 -26.47 4.44
CA ASN A 629 30.51 -26.39 5.90
C ASN A 629 31.15 -25.10 6.45
N ASN A 630 31.87 -24.35 5.58
CA ASN A 630 32.47 -23.06 5.92
C ASN A 630 32.39 -22.10 4.72
N PRO A 631 31.19 -21.66 4.35
CA PRO A 631 30.99 -20.91 3.12
C PRO A 631 31.68 -19.55 3.16
N GLU A 632 32.42 -19.26 2.09
CA GLU A 632 32.97 -17.94 1.84
C GLU A 632 32.10 -17.21 0.78
N SER A 633 32.09 -15.89 0.82
CA SER A 633 31.36 -15.08 -0.13
C SER A 633 32.30 -14.25 -1.01
N PHE A 634 31.88 -13.94 -2.20
CA PHE A 634 32.52 -12.93 -3.03
C PHE A 634 31.65 -11.67 -3.13
N LEU A 635 32.24 -10.54 -3.47
CA LEU A 635 31.50 -9.31 -3.72
C LEU A 635 31.15 -9.24 -5.22
N LEU A 636 29.86 -9.09 -5.51
CA LEU A 636 29.42 -8.82 -6.90
C LEU A 636 30.03 -7.50 -7.44
N GLY A 637 30.37 -6.58 -6.53
CA GLY A 637 30.96 -5.29 -6.87
C GLY A 637 29.94 -4.16 -6.82
N GLN A 638 29.82 -3.38 -7.90
CA GLN A 638 28.84 -2.29 -7.99
C GLN A 638 27.78 -2.62 -9.05
N LYS A 639 26.54 -2.63 -8.64
CA LYS A 639 25.37 -2.63 -9.52
C LYS A 639 24.98 -1.20 -9.84
N LYS A 640 24.60 -0.94 -11.10
CA LYS A 640 24.02 0.32 -11.56
C LYS A 640 22.68 0.05 -12.21
N THR A 641 21.62 0.65 -11.67
CA THR A 641 20.30 0.64 -12.27
C THR A 641 19.93 2.05 -12.66
N GLN A 642 19.49 2.25 -13.88
CA GLN A 642 19.08 3.56 -14.41
C GLN A 642 17.83 3.39 -15.28
N GLY A 643 17.06 4.47 -15.38
CA GLY A 643 15.86 4.42 -16.16
C GLY A 643 14.98 5.64 -16.04
N PHE A 644 13.81 5.55 -16.62
CA PHE A 644 12.78 6.55 -16.44
C PHE A 644 11.42 5.89 -16.16
N GLU A 645 10.56 6.63 -15.50
CA GLU A 645 9.23 6.23 -15.09
C GLU A 645 8.25 7.34 -15.44
N PHE A 646 7.14 6.95 -16.05
CA PHE A 646 6.04 7.86 -16.40
C PHE A 646 4.74 7.32 -15.85
N ASP A 647 3.98 8.16 -15.16
CA ASP A 647 2.72 7.81 -14.52
C ASP A 647 1.62 8.82 -14.85
N VAL A 648 0.41 8.31 -15.07
CA VAL A 648 -0.83 9.09 -15.21
C VAL A 648 -1.86 8.49 -14.28
N ARG A 649 -2.54 9.32 -13.49
CA ARG A 649 -3.54 8.83 -12.54
C ARG A 649 -4.62 9.85 -12.25
N GLY A 650 -5.88 9.41 -12.24
CA GLY A 650 -7.03 10.19 -11.77
C GLY A 650 -8.19 10.22 -12.76
N GLU A 651 -9.14 11.09 -12.50
CA GLU A 651 -10.32 11.30 -13.31
C GLU A 651 -10.05 12.40 -14.36
N ILE A 652 -9.88 11.97 -15.62
CA ILE A 652 -9.50 12.85 -16.74
C ILE A 652 -10.64 13.79 -17.12
N ILE A 653 -11.84 13.24 -17.21
CA ILE A 653 -13.13 13.95 -17.36
C ILE A 653 -14.16 13.23 -16.48
N PRO A 654 -15.29 13.88 -16.13
CA PRO A 654 -16.31 13.24 -15.29
C PRO A 654 -16.71 11.86 -15.77
N GLY A 655 -16.49 10.87 -14.93
CA GLY A 655 -16.76 9.44 -15.20
C GLY A 655 -15.67 8.69 -15.94
N LEU A 656 -14.65 9.33 -16.51
CA LEU A 656 -13.51 8.68 -17.16
C LEU A 656 -12.28 8.73 -16.28
N THR A 657 -11.87 7.58 -15.75
CA THR A 657 -10.67 7.43 -14.93
C THR A 657 -9.60 6.68 -15.68
N LEU A 658 -8.37 7.12 -15.54
CA LEU A 658 -7.18 6.47 -16.09
C LEU A 658 -6.15 6.26 -14.98
N VAL A 659 -5.61 5.04 -14.91
CA VAL A 659 -4.35 4.71 -14.24
C VAL A 659 -3.46 4.09 -15.30
N ALA A 660 -2.40 4.77 -15.71
CA ALA A 660 -1.48 4.26 -16.71
C ALA A 660 -0.05 4.58 -16.30
N ASN A 661 0.85 3.66 -16.61
CA ASN A 661 2.26 3.86 -16.31
C ASN A 661 3.15 3.13 -17.31
N TYR A 662 4.36 3.67 -17.45
CA TYR A 662 5.44 3.05 -18.20
C TYR A 662 6.75 3.24 -17.45
N ALA A 663 7.61 2.21 -17.48
CA ALA A 663 8.97 2.29 -16.99
C ALA A 663 9.94 1.62 -17.97
N LEU A 664 11.05 2.29 -18.17
CA LEU A 664 12.25 1.72 -18.76
C LEU A 664 13.28 1.55 -17.65
N THR A 665 13.77 0.32 -17.44
CA THR A 665 14.78 0.00 -16.44
C THR A 665 15.94 -0.72 -17.12
N ASP A 666 17.17 -0.30 -16.88
CA ASP A 666 18.39 -0.99 -17.26
C ASP A 666 19.25 -1.20 -16.01
N SER A 667 19.47 -2.46 -15.63
CA SER A 667 20.22 -2.84 -14.43
C SER A 667 21.39 -3.74 -14.82
N ARG A 668 22.61 -3.29 -14.49
CA ARG A 668 23.84 -3.97 -14.92
C ARG A 668 24.89 -3.99 -13.82
N VAL A 669 25.81 -4.95 -13.97
CA VAL A 669 27.09 -4.95 -13.26
C VAL A 669 27.89 -3.74 -13.78
N ASN A 670 28.17 -2.75 -12.91
CA ASN A 670 28.90 -1.55 -13.27
C ASN A 670 30.41 -1.71 -13.01
N LYS A 671 30.75 -2.49 -11.97
CA LYS A 671 32.13 -2.87 -11.63
C LYS A 671 32.10 -4.26 -11.03
N VAL A 672 32.96 -5.12 -11.49
CA VAL A 672 33.14 -6.45 -10.89
C VAL A 672 33.89 -6.28 -9.55
N GLY A 673 33.44 -7.02 -8.56
CA GLY A 673 34.01 -7.00 -7.20
C GLY A 673 35.27 -7.84 -7.08
N SER A 674 35.76 -7.91 -5.86
CA SER A 674 36.92 -8.75 -5.53
C SER A 674 36.50 -10.16 -5.11
N GLY A 675 37.33 -11.16 -5.43
CA GLY A 675 37.14 -12.54 -4.99
C GLY A 675 36.05 -13.30 -5.77
N VAL A 676 35.66 -12.80 -6.95
CA VAL A 676 34.76 -13.53 -7.86
C VAL A 676 35.48 -14.82 -8.28
N PRO A 677 34.87 -15.99 -8.02
CA PRO A 677 35.47 -17.27 -8.39
C PRO A 677 35.60 -17.42 -9.92
N ALA A 678 36.58 -18.14 -10.38
CA ALA A 678 36.76 -18.42 -11.79
C ALA A 678 35.62 -19.26 -12.42
N SER A 679 34.89 -19.98 -11.58
CA SER A 679 33.69 -20.73 -11.94
C SER A 679 32.46 -19.84 -12.17
N VAL A 680 32.52 -18.55 -11.78
CA VAL A 680 31.42 -17.59 -11.91
C VAL A 680 31.77 -16.56 -12.97
N GLU A 681 31.17 -16.70 -14.14
CA GLU A 681 31.33 -15.71 -15.22
C GLU A 681 30.48 -14.46 -14.94
N ILE A 682 31.10 -13.42 -14.37
CA ILE A 682 30.49 -12.10 -14.17
C ILE A 682 31.40 -11.05 -14.79
N ASN A 683 30.85 -10.27 -15.73
CA ASN A 683 31.58 -9.22 -16.43
C ASN A 683 30.92 -7.86 -16.22
N GLU A 684 31.69 -6.78 -16.37
CA GLU A 684 31.15 -5.43 -16.45
C GLU A 684 30.20 -5.32 -17.66
N GLY A 685 29.00 -4.81 -17.40
CA GLY A 685 27.95 -4.73 -18.41
C GLY A 685 26.93 -5.86 -18.40
N ASP A 686 27.16 -6.94 -17.67
CA ASP A 686 26.20 -8.04 -17.55
C ASP A 686 24.90 -7.58 -16.94
N ILE A 687 23.80 -8.14 -17.41
CA ILE A 687 22.44 -7.81 -16.97
C ILE A 687 22.18 -8.49 -15.61
N ILE A 688 21.68 -7.70 -14.68
CA ILE A 688 21.22 -8.20 -13.37
C ILE A 688 19.81 -8.80 -13.56
N PRO A 689 19.52 -10.02 -13.04
CA PRO A 689 18.18 -10.61 -13.12
C PRO A 689 17.14 -9.91 -12.23
N GLY A 690 15.90 -10.36 -12.30
CA GLY A 690 14.83 -9.95 -11.38
C GLY A 690 14.08 -8.69 -11.79
N TYR A 691 14.07 -8.33 -13.09
CA TYR A 691 13.29 -7.21 -13.60
C TYR A 691 12.84 -7.40 -15.04
N ALA A 692 12.01 -6.50 -15.55
CA ALA A 692 11.71 -6.39 -16.97
C ALA A 692 12.17 -5.02 -17.47
N LYS A 693 12.85 -4.97 -18.62
CA LYS A 693 13.39 -3.72 -19.17
C LYS A 693 12.28 -2.74 -19.52
N HIS A 694 11.17 -3.23 -20.05
CA HIS A 694 10.00 -2.44 -20.38
C HIS A 694 8.80 -2.94 -19.59
N VAL A 695 8.24 -2.09 -18.76
CA VAL A 695 7.00 -2.34 -18.02
C VAL A 695 5.98 -1.29 -18.43
N ALA A 696 4.84 -1.73 -18.98
CA ALA A 696 3.74 -0.83 -19.34
C ALA A 696 2.42 -1.37 -18.81
N ASN A 697 1.66 -0.52 -18.14
CA ASN A 697 0.34 -0.87 -17.63
C ASN A 697 -0.65 0.25 -17.94
N ALA A 698 -1.91 -0.13 -18.15
CA ALA A 698 -3.02 0.80 -18.15
C ALA A 698 -4.27 0.16 -17.59
N TRP A 699 -5.10 0.95 -16.93
CA TRP A 699 -6.44 0.61 -16.51
C TRP A 699 -7.35 1.81 -16.72
N VAL A 700 -8.39 1.65 -17.51
CA VAL A 700 -9.39 2.66 -17.85
C VAL A 700 -10.71 2.24 -17.26
N THR A 701 -11.41 3.17 -16.65
CA THR A 701 -12.79 2.97 -16.15
C THR A 701 -13.65 4.10 -16.67
N TYR A 702 -14.79 3.78 -17.28
CA TYR A 702 -15.77 4.76 -17.70
C TYR A 702 -17.14 4.47 -17.08
N LYS A 703 -17.70 5.46 -16.37
CA LYS A 703 -18.97 5.39 -15.68
C LYS A 703 -19.95 6.42 -16.23
N LEU A 704 -21.12 5.97 -16.62
CA LEU A 704 -22.21 6.83 -17.08
C LEU A 704 -22.75 7.70 -15.93
N GLN A 705 -22.70 9.02 -16.13
CA GLN A 705 -23.06 10.00 -15.09
C GLN A 705 -24.54 10.37 -15.12
N ASN A 706 -25.23 10.18 -16.25
CA ASN A 706 -26.60 10.62 -16.47
C ASN A 706 -27.42 9.55 -17.22
N GLY A 707 -28.75 9.77 -17.33
CA GLY A 707 -29.66 8.90 -18.05
C GLY A 707 -30.11 7.66 -17.27
N VAL A 708 -30.85 6.78 -17.95
CA VAL A 708 -31.45 5.56 -17.37
C VAL A 708 -30.37 4.57 -16.88
N LEU A 709 -29.23 4.54 -17.55
CA LEU A 709 -28.09 3.69 -17.20
C LEU A 709 -27.08 4.38 -16.28
N LYS A 710 -27.45 5.45 -15.59
CA LYS A 710 -26.58 6.14 -14.62
C LYS A 710 -26.00 5.15 -13.62
N GLY A 711 -24.68 5.22 -13.41
CA GLY A 711 -23.95 4.34 -12.51
C GLY A 711 -23.43 3.06 -13.16
N THR A 712 -23.88 2.70 -14.37
CA THR A 712 -23.29 1.61 -15.15
C THR A 712 -21.95 2.07 -15.72
N GLY A 713 -20.99 1.16 -15.73
CA GLY A 713 -19.67 1.46 -16.29
C GLY A 713 -18.97 0.22 -16.81
N VAL A 714 -17.92 0.49 -17.59
CA VAL A 714 -17.03 -0.50 -18.16
C VAL A 714 -15.61 -0.21 -17.67
N SER A 715 -14.81 -1.25 -17.51
CA SER A 715 -13.39 -1.10 -17.21
C SER A 715 -12.57 -2.07 -18.02
N GLY A 716 -11.31 -1.72 -18.28
CA GLY A 716 -10.39 -2.61 -18.96
C GLY A 716 -8.97 -2.11 -18.84
N GLY A 717 -8.04 -3.03 -18.93
CA GLY A 717 -6.64 -2.69 -18.83
C GLY A 717 -5.73 -3.79 -19.34
N PHE A 718 -4.45 -3.45 -19.41
CA PHE A 718 -3.41 -4.39 -19.77
C PHE A 718 -2.17 -4.25 -18.87
N THR A 719 -1.39 -5.31 -18.84
CA THR A 719 -0.04 -5.36 -18.29
C THR A 719 0.89 -5.95 -19.35
N PHE A 720 1.99 -5.27 -19.60
CA PHE A 720 3.01 -5.70 -20.56
C PHE A 720 4.40 -5.65 -19.91
N TYR A 721 5.17 -6.74 -20.05
CA TYR A 721 6.59 -6.80 -19.71
C TYR A 721 7.37 -7.24 -20.96
N GLY A 722 8.30 -6.40 -21.40
CA GLY A 722 9.18 -6.66 -22.52
C GLY A 722 10.63 -6.80 -22.07
N ASN A 723 11.39 -7.67 -22.71
CA ASN A 723 12.77 -8.00 -22.36
C ASN A 723 12.84 -8.34 -20.86
N ARG A 724 12.16 -9.43 -20.51
CA ARG A 724 12.11 -9.95 -19.14
C ARG A 724 13.38 -10.75 -18.87
N GLU A 725 13.94 -10.50 -17.71
CA GLU A 725 14.98 -11.33 -17.12
C GLU A 725 14.35 -12.43 -16.26
N THR A 726 15.12 -13.47 -15.98
CA THR A 726 14.76 -14.54 -15.05
C THR A 726 14.67 -13.99 -13.63
N ASP A 727 14.03 -14.71 -12.71
CA ASP A 727 13.84 -14.25 -11.33
C ASP A 727 15.18 -14.17 -10.57
N THR A 728 16.11 -15.08 -10.88
CA THR A 728 17.47 -15.15 -10.30
C THR A 728 18.51 -15.26 -11.42
N TRP A 729 19.80 -15.16 -11.09
CA TRP A 729 20.89 -15.51 -12.00
C TRP A 729 20.68 -16.91 -12.56
N SER A 730 20.75 -17.03 -13.89
CA SER A 730 20.54 -18.28 -14.60
C SER A 730 21.71 -18.50 -15.54
N GLU A 731 22.28 -19.67 -15.52
CA GLU A 731 23.31 -20.12 -16.46
C GLU A 731 22.71 -20.51 -17.83
N SER A 732 21.39 -20.52 -17.94
CA SER A 732 20.69 -20.83 -19.17
C SER A 732 20.45 -19.60 -20.03
N ASP A 733 20.74 -19.72 -21.34
CA ASP A 733 20.41 -18.69 -22.34
C ASP A 733 18.92 -18.58 -22.66
N VAL A 734 18.09 -19.47 -22.10
CA VAL A 734 16.64 -19.48 -22.33
C VAL A 734 15.98 -18.34 -21.56
N ARG A 735 15.59 -17.30 -22.28
CA ARG A 735 14.95 -16.11 -21.72
C ARG A 735 13.45 -16.31 -21.54
N LEU A 736 12.88 -15.59 -20.56
CA LEU A 736 11.43 -15.51 -20.41
C LEU A 736 10.81 -14.75 -21.59
N PRO A 737 9.71 -15.24 -22.19
CA PRO A 737 9.02 -14.53 -23.25
C PRO A 737 8.37 -13.24 -22.75
N ALA A 738 8.01 -12.34 -23.68
CA ALA A 738 7.24 -11.15 -23.34
C ALA A 738 5.92 -11.53 -22.66
N TYR A 739 5.58 -10.80 -21.62
CA TYR A 739 4.35 -10.98 -20.86
C TYR A 739 3.30 -9.96 -21.32
N TYR A 740 2.12 -10.42 -21.65
CA TYR A 740 1.00 -9.56 -22.02
C TYR A 740 -0.31 -10.11 -21.48
N LYS A 741 -0.93 -9.38 -20.56
CA LYS A 741 -2.19 -9.73 -19.91
C LYS A 741 -3.23 -8.66 -20.17
N MET A 742 -4.44 -9.04 -20.52
CA MET A 742 -5.59 -8.16 -20.62
C MET A 742 -6.65 -8.58 -19.61
N ASP A 743 -7.20 -7.58 -18.92
CA ASP A 743 -8.30 -7.74 -17.98
C ASP A 743 -9.41 -6.75 -18.33
N GLY A 744 -10.66 -7.05 -17.97
CA GLY A 744 -11.78 -6.16 -18.22
C GLY A 744 -12.94 -6.42 -17.28
N GLY A 745 -13.88 -5.48 -17.23
CA GLY A 745 -15.01 -5.61 -16.33
C GLY A 745 -16.20 -4.74 -16.69
N LEU A 746 -17.33 -5.09 -16.11
CA LEU A 746 -18.57 -4.34 -16.15
C LEU A 746 -19.02 -4.10 -14.71
N PHE A 747 -19.56 -2.92 -14.43
CA PHE A 747 -20.09 -2.64 -13.11
C PHE A 747 -21.32 -1.74 -13.17
N TRP A 748 -22.08 -1.80 -12.11
CA TRP A 748 -23.12 -0.83 -11.82
C TRP A 748 -23.04 -0.42 -10.35
N GLU A 749 -23.17 0.88 -10.09
CA GLU A 749 -23.14 1.40 -8.73
C GLU A 749 -24.13 2.55 -8.53
N ASN A 750 -24.70 2.61 -7.34
CA ASN A 750 -25.42 3.75 -6.80
C ASN A 750 -24.89 4.10 -5.40
N SER A 751 -25.59 4.97 -4.65
CA SER A 751 -25.14 5.36 -3.30
C SER A 751 -25.08 4.21 -2.29
N LYS A 752 -25.83 3.12 -2.48
CA LYS A 752 -25.95 1.99 -1.55
C LYS A 752 -25.39 0.70 -2.08
N MET A 753 -25.47 0.45 -3.36
CA MET A 753 -25.13 -0.85 -3.95
C MET A 753 -24.06 -0.69 -5.03
N ARG A 754 -23.24 -1.71 -5.13
CA ARG A 754 -22.32 -1.90 -6.24
C ARG A 754 -22.31 -3.37 -6.65
N VAL A 755 -22.47 -3.61 -7.94
CA VAL A 755 -22.24 -4.91 -8.58
C VAL A 755 -21.05 -4.76 -9.51
N ASN A 756 -20.05 -5.60 -9.39
CA ASN A 756 -18.83 -5.53 -10.19
C ASN A 756 -18.47 -6.92 -10.71
N PHE A 757 -18.39 -7.08 -12.02
CA PHE A 757 -18.00 -8.32 -12.71
C PHE A 757 -16.71 -8.07 -13.48
N ASN A 758 -15.65 -8.80 -13.15
CA ASN A 758 -14.36 -8.73 -13.84
C ASN A 758 -13.99 -10.07 -14.47
N VAL A 759 -13.36 -9.96 -15.63
CA VAL A 759 -12.70 -11.06 -16.36
C VAL A 759 -11.21 -10.79 -16.35
N PHE A 760 -10.42 -11.70 -15.79
CA PHE A 760 -8.97 -11.63 -15.74
C PHE A 760 -8.37 -12.54 -16.81
N ASN A 761 -7.22 -12.13 -17.38
CA ASN A 761 -6.56 -12.83 -18.49
C ASN A 761 -7.53 -13.14 -19.65
N VAL A 762 -8.21 -12.09 -20.16
CA VAL A 762 -9.24 -12.19 -21.20
C VAL A 762 -8.78 -12.98 -22.43
N LEU A 763 -7.49 -12.85 -22.79
CA LEU A 763 -6.88 -13.52 -23.93
C LEU A 763 -6.51 -14.99 -23.66
N ASP A 764 -6.70 -15.47 -22.41
CA ASP A 764 -6.35 -16.81 -21.98
C ASP A 764 -4.91 -17.24 -22.26
N ARG A 765 -3.97 -16.30 -22.12
CA ARG A 765 -2.56 -16.60 -22.35
C ARG A 765 -1.97 -17.43 -21.22
N TYR A 766 -1.03 -18.32 -21.54
CA TYR A 766 -0.22 -19.01 -20.54
C TYR A 766 0.87 -18.03 -20.08
N LEU A 767 0.64 -17.39 -18.95
CA LEU A 767 1.51 -16.40 -18.34
C LEU A 767 2.26 -17.04 -17.17
N TYR A 768 3.54 -16.72 -17.03
CA TYR A 768 4.39 -17.30 -15.98
C TYR A 768 5.62 -16.44 -15.71
N SER A 769 6.24 -16.63 -14.54
CA SER A 769 7.62 -16.29 -14.21
C SER A 769 8.43 -17.57 -14.02
N GLY A 770 9.75 -17.46 -13.89
CA GLY A 770 10.60 -18.62 -13.68
C GLY A 770 12.09 -18.32 -13.78
N SER A 771 12.88 -19.34 -13.46
CA SER A 771 14.33 -19.33 -13.60
C SER A 771 14.85 -20.74 -13.84
N TYR A 772 16.14 -20.87 -14.07
CA TYR A 772 16.83 -22.14 -14.16
C TYR A 772 17.68 -22.39 -12.92
N TYR A 773 17.57 -23.56 -12.32
CA TYR A 773 18.41 -23.99 -11.23
C TYR A 773 19.46 -24.99 -11.69
N SER A 774 20.71 -24.55 -11.70
CA SER A 774 21.85 -25.39 -12.12
C SER A 774 22.07 -26.59 -11.21
N TYR A 775 21.79 -26.50 -9.92
CA TYR A 775 22.01 -27.57 -8.93
C TYR A 775 21.17 -28.84 -9.20
N ASN A 776 20.03 -28.71 -9.89
CA ASN A 776 19.20 -29.84 -10.31
C ASN A 776 18.95 -29.85 -11.83
N SER A 777 19.69 -29.04 -12.59
CA SER A 777 19.63 -28.93 -14.05
C SER A 777 18.22 -28.75 -14.60
N ALA A 778 17.39 -27.97 -13.93
CA ALA A 778 15.98 -27.84 -14.26
C ALA A 778 15.51 -26.38 -14.27
N PHE A 779 14.58 -26.12 -15.19
CA PHE A 779 13.78 -24.89 -15.20
C PHE A 779 12.64 -25.01 -14.20
N TYR A 780 12.36 -23.97 -13.45
CA TYR A 780 11.09 -23.87 -12.74
C TYR A 780 10.18 -22.85 -13.40
N THR A 781 8.90 -23.14 -13.35
CA THR A 781 7.83 -22.27 -13.85
C THR A 781 6.83 -22.00 -12.75
N GLN A 782 6.49 -20.72 -12.54
CA GLN A 782 5.35 -20.30 -11.72
C GLN A 782 4.26 -19.75 -12.65
N ALA A 783 3.26 -20.55 -12.95
CA ALA A 783 2.18 -20.19 -13.84
C ALA A 783 1.17 -19.25 -13.14
N GLU A 784 0.60 -18.33 -13.91
CA GLU A 784 -0.58 -17.54 -13.51
C GLU A 784 -1.87 -18.22 -13.96
N ALA A 785 -2.98 -17.82 -13.31
CA ALA A 785 -4.29 -18.36 -13.63
C ALA A 785 -4.69 -18.16 -15.09
N PRO A 786 -5.36 -19.14 -15.72
CA PRO A 786 -6.00 -18.97 -17.02
C PRO A 786 -7.09 -17.90 -16.94
N ARG A 787 -7.83 -17.67 -18.05
CA ARG A 787 -9.00 -16.79 -18.00
C ARG A 787 -9.90 -17.17 -16.82
N ASN A 788 -10.23 -16.18 -16.00
CA ASN A 788 -11.04 -16.40 -14.83
C ASN A 788 -11.98 -15.22 -14.56
N TYR A 789 -12.97 -15.46 -13.74
CA TYR A 789 -14.09 -14.53 -13.53
C TYR A 789 -14.27 -14.25 -12.06
N ARG A 790 -14.73 -13.02 -11.76
CA ARG A 790 -15.05 -12.61 -10.39
C ARG A 790 -16.27 -11.68 -10.40
N LEU A 791 -17.28 -12.02 -9.62
CA LEU A 791 -18.48 -11.22 -9.42
C LEU A 791 -18.55 -10.80 -7.95
N SER A 792 -18.66 -9.51 -7.70
CA SER A 792 -18.85 -8.94 -6.35
C SER A 792 -20.13 -8.14 -6.25
N LEU A 793 -20.82 -8.31 -5.12
CA LEU A 793 -21.96 -7.50 -4.70
C LEU A 793 -21.60 -6.83 -3.37
N SER A 794 -21.62 -5.50 -3.33
CA SER A 794 -21.43 -4.70 -2.11
C SER A 794 -22.70 -3.91 -1.80
N TYR A 795 -23.04 -3.85 -0.52
CA TYR A 795 -24.18 -3.09 -0.02
C TYR A 795 -23.78 -2.25 1.19
N LYS A 796 -24.18 -0.97 1.16
CA LYS A 796 -23.99 0.03 2.23
C LYS A 796 -25.31 0.34 2.91
N PHE A 797 -25.32 0.20 4.23
CA PHE A 797 -26.48 0.44 5.07
C PHE A 797 -26.56 1.91 5.53
#